data_2fd869d0bfac669f7e3aa58c408de8d4
#
_entry.id   2fd869d0bfac669f7e3aa58c408de8d4
#
_cell.length_a   1.000
_cell.length_b   1.000
_cell.length_c   1.000
_cell.angle_alpha   90.00
_cell.angle_beta   90.00
_cell.angle_gamma   90.00
#
_symmetry.space_group_name_H-M   'P 1'
#
loop_
_entity.id
_entity.type
_entity.pdbx_description
1 polymer ?
#
loop_
_entity_poly.entity_id
_entity_poly.type
_entity_poly.pdbx_seq_one_letter_code
_entity_poly.pdbx_strand_id
1 'polypeptide(L)'
;MAKHLKSHWTEKYRSLAAPYRIKPQTIIRQGSINERIKDCQKSAEQLRDLISEWLDDNSFRLIDKRLREELNREEEIRVLIRTKNSDLKKLPLHLWDFFESYQKAEIAWSPIEIETIKEPQNYPAHSRVRILVILGHQEGINVKKDLEIIQSLPNVDAVVLVEPEAKQINDRLWEQPWDIIFFAGHSETEGETGRIYINPQESLTIEQLWYGLRKSVERGLKLAIFNSCDGLGLAQKLDDLNIPQVIVMRELVPDRVAQEFLKHFLTNFASGQPFYVAVREARERLHDDFEREFPCASWLPVICQNPTYIPPSWEDLVGKKAKISDDNVIKKREFNQVKSLSWRWREFPKVLLSAITITGMIWGVRSLGGLQVWELKAYDHLMQMRPDPGIDERLLLVTITGNDVQGQAPEDRQGRSLSEGSLALLLEKLESYQPRVIGLHLFRETPVNPQYKTLSNSLKKNDRLLATCQYGNHQEPGVFPPPEVPLNRQGFTNIVSDQDGVIRRNLLSVGLSADCQTRFSFSWKLAERYLADEKIFAETTSEGKLKFRNTVFKILEQGSGVYQTGLDWRGHQIMLNYRTSGEIAPKVTLSQVLAGEVDPEWVRDRIVIIGTTTPSFKDHLWLTPYSSRKQPIKTITGTELQAQMVSQFLSIALDNQPLIWWFPDWGESIWILSWSIVAGLIGWRVRSPKAFLTTTGTTLIILYGCCWGLFLKGGWIPLVPSALGLVGTASYVYLKNPLKSPEKP
;
A
#
# COMPACT_ATOMS: atom_id res chain seq x y z
N MET A 1 -16.19 -12.95 3.63
CA MET A 1 -14.93 -13.49 4.19
C MET A 1 -13.99 -12.41 4.73
N ALA A 2 -13.45 -11.46 3.95
CA ALA A 2 -12.46 -10.47 4.44
C ALA A 2 -12.89 -9.64 5.66
N LYS A 3 -14.15 -9.14 5.68
CA LYS A 3 -14.70 -8.42 6.84
C LYS A 3 -14.76 -9.31 8.09
N HIS A 4 -15.15 -10.58 7.93
CA HIS A 4 -15.22 -11.53 9.04
C HIS A 4 -13.84 -11.91 9.55
N LEU A 5 -12.86 -12.13 8.65
CA LEU A 5 -11.46 -12.37 9.00
C LEU A 5 -10.87 -11.22 9.86
N LYS A 6 -11.09 -9.98 9.43
CA LYS A 6 -10.63 -8.81 10.17
C LYS A 6 -11.27 -8.74 11.57
N SER A 7 -12.58 -8.85 11.66
CA SER A 7 -13.31 -8.85 12.95
C SER A 7 -12.87 -10.01 13.86
N HIS A 8 -12.66 -11.22 13.30
CA HIS A 8 -12.17 -12.36 14.05
C HIS A 8 -10.84 -12.07 14.75
N TRP A 9 -9.82 -11.61 14.00
CA TRP A 9 -8.49 -11.35 14.58
C TRP A 9 -8.49 -10.14 15.51
N THR A 10 -9.09 -9.00 15.10
CA THR A 10 -8.98 -7.74 15.85
C THR A 10 -9.91 -7.66 17.04
N GLU A 11 -11.13 -8.24 16.96
CA GLU A 11 -12.15 -8.08 18.00
C GLU A 11 -12.30 -9.34 18.86
N LYS A 12 -12.30 -10.53 18.26
CA LYS A 12 -12.57 -11.77 18.99
C LYS A 12 -11.29 -12.40 19.54
N TYR A 13 -10.29 -12.61 18.72
CA TYR A 13 -9.05 -13.25 19.15
C TYR A 13 -8.25 -12.36 20.11
N ARG A 14 -7.99 -11.10 19.76
CA ARG A 14 -7.24 -10.18 20.64
C ARG A 14 -7.95 -9.91 21.97
N SER A 15 -9.29 -10.04 22.02
CA SER A 15 -10.06 -9.91 23.27
C SER A 15 -9.79 -11.01 24.29
N LEU A 16 -9.21 -12.15 23.91
CA LEU A 16 -8.81 -13.22 24.83
C LEU A 16 -7.85 -12.72 25.90
N ALA A 17 -7.06 -11.67 25.58
CA ALA A 17 -6.16 -10.98 26.52
C ALA A 17 -5.23 -11.94 27.27
N ALA A 18 -4.70 -12.94 26.55
CA ALA A 18 -3.65 -13.82 27.02
C ALA A 18 -2.34 -13.03 27.25
N PRO A 19 -1.36 -13.56 27.99
CA PRO A 19 -0.02 -13.00 28.05
C PRO A 19 0.67 -13.19 26.69
N TYR A 20 0.40 -12.24 25.78
CA TYR A 20 0.95 -12.24 24.44
C TYR A 20 2.39 -11.73 24.43
N ARG A 21 3.20 -12.18 23.46
CA ARG A 21 4.55 -11.67 23.20
C ARG A 21 4.53 -10.28 22.52
N ILE A 22 3.75 -9.35 23.05
CA ILE A 22 3.67 -7.95 22.64
C ILE A 22 3.90 -7.05 23.86
N LYS A 23 4.48 -5.86 23.63
CA LYS A 23 4.67 -4.89 24.71
C LYS A 23 3.34 -4.62 25.44
N PRO A 24 3.30 -4.62 26.77
CA PRO A 24 2.06 -4.50 27.52
C PRO A 24 1.27 -3.26 27.12
N GLN A 25 0.05 -3.45 26.62
CA GLN A 25 -0.92 -2.40 26.32
C GLN A 25 -2.15 -2.57 27.21
N THR A 26 -2.75 -1.45 27.63
CA THR A 26 -3.98 -1.48 28.43
C THR A 26 -5.16 -1.83 27.51
N ILE A 27 -5.54 -3.10 27.47
CA ILE A 27 -6.73 -3.56 26.74
C ILE A 27 -7.93 -3.47 27.65
N ILE A 28 -8.96 -2.68 27.29
CA ILE A 28 -10.22 -2.60 28.00
C ILE A 28 -10.97 -3.93 27.81
N ARG A 29 -11.24 -4.64 28.90
CA ARG A 29 -11.84 -5.98 28.91
C ARG A 29 -13.33 -5.90 29.28
N GLN A 30 -14.21 -6.42 28.42
CA GLN A 30 -15.63 -6.62 28.72
C GLN A 30 -15.96 -8.11 28.72
N GLY A 31 -16.78 -8.56 29.69
CA GLY A 31 -17.24 -9.95 29.83
C GLY A 31 -16.26 -10.90 30.53
N SER A 32 -16.73 -12.11 30.86
CA SER A 32 -15.91 -13.18 31.45
C SER A 32 -14.94 -13.79 30.41
N ILE A 33 -13.83 -14.35 30.85
CA ILE A 33 -12.87 -15.01 29.96
C ILE A 33 -13.52 -16.19 29.20
N ASN A 34 -14.39 -16.94 29.84
CA ASN A 34 -15.11 -18.07 29.26
C ASN A 34 -16.07 -17.64 28.14
N GLU A 35 -16.72 -16.48 28.26
CA GLU A 35 -17.57 -15.93 27.21
C GLU A 35 -16.70 -15.50 25.99
N ARG A 36 -15.56 -14.86 26.24
CA ARG A 36 -14.65 -14.43 25.17
C ARG A 36 -14.04 -15.63 24.43
N ILE A 37 -13.70 -16.72 25.15
CA ILE A 37 -13.25 -17.97 24.52
C ILE A 37 -14.34 -18.54 23.62
N LYS A 38 -15.60 -18.66 24.12
CA LYS A 38 -16.73 -19.14 23.31
C LYS A 38 -17.02 -18.27 22.09
N ASP A 39 -16.95 -16.96 22.26
CA ASP A 39 -17.12 -16.01 21.16
C ASP A 39 -16.03 -16.16 20.09
N CYS A 40 -14.78 -16.36 20.50
CA CYS A 40 -13.67 -16.59 19.60
C CYS A 40 -13.84 -17.92 18.87
N GLN A 41 -14.20 -19.01 19.57
CA GLN A 41 -14.46 -20.32 18.99
C GLN A 41 -15.58 -20.27 17.94
N LYS A 42 -16.70 -19.64 18.26
CA LYS A 42 -17.81 -19.45 17.33
C LYS A 42 -17.42 -18.67 16.09
N SER A 43 -16.62 -17.62 16.27
CA SER A 43 -16.12 -16.82 15.15
C SER A 43 -15.10 -17.61 14.29
N ALA A 44 -14.30 -18.49 14.91
CA ALA A 44 -13.38 -19.37 14.22
C ALA A 44 -14.11 -20.43 13.38
N GLU A 45 -15.19 -21.04 13.93
CA GLU A 45 -16.05 -21.97 13.18
C GLU A 45 -16.66 -21.29 11.94
N GLN A 46 -17.24 -20.10 12.12
CA GLN A 46 -17.78 -19.33 10.99
C GLN A 46 -16.73 -19.00 9.93
N LEU A 47 -15.50 -18.69 10.36
CA LEU A 47 -14.41 -18.42 9.42
C LEU A 47 -13.96 -19.68 8.69
N ARG A 48 -13.94 -20.83 9.36
CA ARG A 48 -13.68 -22.15 8.74
C ARG A 48 -14.70 -22.46 7.65
N ASP A 49 -16.00 -22.29 7.97
CA ASP A 49 -17.08 -22.52 7.00
C ASP A 49 -16.94 -21.64 5.76
N LEU A 50 -16.68 -20.35 5.96
CA LEU A 50 -16.46 -19.39 4.88
C LEU A 50 -15.23 -19.71 4.01
N ILE A 51 -14.17 -20.25 4.60
CA ILE A 51 -12.97 -20.70 3.87
C ILE A 51 -13.31 -21.95 3.06
N SER A 52 -14.01 -22.91 3.65
CA SER A 52 -14.42 -24.15 2.97
C SER A 52 -15.34 -23.86 1.80
N GLU A 53 -16.35 -22.99 1.98
CA GLU A 53 -17.25 -22.55 0.90
C GLU A 53 -16.48 -21.83 -0.21
N TRP A 54 -15.53 -20.98 0.14
CA TRP A 54 -14.72 -20.25 -0.84
C TRP A 54 -13.78 -21.17 -1.63
N LEU A 55 -13.21 -22.22 -1.02
CA LEU A 55 -12.35 -23.20 -1.67
C LEU A 55 -13.15 -24.25 -2.48
N ASP A 56 -14.45 -24.40 -2.22
CA ASP A 56 -15.35 -25.24 -3.04
C ASP A 56 -16.00 -24.48 -4.22
N ASP A 57 -15.63 -23.21 -4.43
CA ASP A 57 -16.09 -22.43 -5.57
C ASP A 57 -15.66 -23.09 -6.90
N ASN A 58 -16.52 -23.00 -7.91
CA ASN A 58 -16.30 -23.61 -9.22
C ASN A 58 -14.97 -23.24 -9.87
N SER A 59 -14.45 -22.02 -9.61
CA SER A 59 -13.17 -21.55 -10.15
C SER A 59 -11.97 -22.24 -9.51
N PHE A 60 -12.03 -22.60 -8.23
CA PHE A 60 -10.96 -23.29 -7.52
C PHE A 60 -11.09 -24.81 -7.58
N ARG A 61 -12.31 -25.34 -7.66
CA ARG A 61 -12.62 -26.78 -7.68
C ARG A 61 -11.90 -27.55 -8.77
N LEU A 62 -11.66 -26.93 -9.93
CA LEU A 62 -10.89 -27.57 -11.01
C LEU A 62 -9.41 -27.73 -10.63
N ILE A 63 -8.85 -26.78 -9.87
CA ILE A 63 -7.49 -26.83 -9.38
C ILE A 63 -7.37 -27.91 -8.31
N ASP A 64 -8.28 -27.93 -7.34
CA ASP A 64 -8.32 -28.92 -6.27
C ASP A 64 -8.43 -30.35 -6.84
N LYS A 65 -9.34 -30.57 -7.77
CA LYS A 65 -9.51 -31.86 -8.43
C LYS A 65 -8.22 -32.32 -9.11
N ARG A 66 -7.57 -31.43 -9.87
CA ARG A 66 -6.34 -31.77 -10.58
C ARG A 66 -5.19 -32.07 -9.62
N LEU A 67 -5.08 -31.32 -8.52
CA LEU A 67 -4.07 -31.61 -7.49
C LEU A 67 -4.27 -33.00 -6.89
N ARG A 68 -5.53 -33.40 -6.61
CA ARG A 68 -5.86 -34.72 -6.05
C ARG A 68 -5.66 -35.89 -7.06
N GLU A 69 -5.76 -35.61 -8.36
CA GLU A 69 -5.51 -36.57 -9.44
C GLU A 69 -4.01 -36.79 -9.69
N GLU A 70 -3.18 -35.74 -9.57
CA GLU A 70 -1.76 -35.77 -9.96
C GLU A 70 -0.81 -36.05 -8.78
N LEU A 71 -1.23 -35.76 -7.53
CA LEU A 71 -0.35 -35.86 -6.36
C LEU A 71 -0.53 -37.19 -5.62
N ASN A 72 0.60 -37.76 -5.15
CA ASN A 72 0.60 -38.96 -4.35
C ASN A 72 0.49 -38.62 -2.85
N ARG A 73 -0.43 -39.25 -2.12
CA ARG A 73 -0.71 -39.01 -0.71
C ARG A 73 0.45 -39.39 0.22
N GLU A 74 1.32 -40.29 -0.22
CA GLU A 74 2.47 -40.78 0.57
C GLU A 74 3.71 -39.90 0.43
N GLU A 75 3.71 -38.97 -0.54
CA GLU A 75 4.83 -38.06 -0.78
C GLU A 75 4.72 -36.78 0.04
N GLU A 76 5.88 -36.18 0.32
CA GLU A 76 5.96 -34.84 0.92
C GLU A 76 5.55 -33.79 -0.08
N ILE A 77 4.49 -33.03 0.22
CA ILE A 77 3.94 -32.03 -0.66
C ILE A 77 4.09 -30.65 -0.03
N ARG A 78 4.72 -29.75 -0.74
CA ARG A 78 4.86 -28.34 -0.36
C ARG A 78 3.90 -27.50 -1.19
N VAL A 79 2.88 -26.93 -0.54
CA VAL A 79 1.93 -26.04 -1.21
C VAL A 79 2.39 -24.60 -1.04
N LEU A 80 3.04 -24.05 -2.08
CA LEU A 80 3.57 -22.70 -2.06
C LEU A 80 2.57 -21.72 -2.66
N ILE A 81 2.03 -20.82 -1.84
CA ILE A 81 1.08 -19.79 -2.27
C ILE A 81 1.78 -18.45 -2.40
N ARG A 82 1.58 -17.79 -3.55
CA ARG A 82 2.10 -16.47 -3.86
C ARG A 82 0.97 -15.47 -3.93
N THR A 83 1.01 -14.44 -3.08
CA THR A 83 0.01 -13.37 -3.10
C THR A 83 0.58 -12.07 -2.55
N LYS A 84 0.15 -10.94 -3.15
CA LYS A 84 0.38 -9.59 -2.59
C LYS A 84 -0.67 -9.22 -1.55
N ASN A 85 -1.78 -9.94 -1.51
CA ASN A 85 -2.90 -9.62 -0.64
C ASN A 85 -2.57 -10.01 0.81
N SER A 86 -2.42 -9.00 1.67
CA SER A 86 -2.14 -9.17 3.11
C SER A 86 -3.26 -9.88 3.85
N ASP A 87 -4.52 -9.71 3.43
CA ASP A 87 -5.66 -10.38 4.05
C ASP A 87 -5.66 -11.87 3.74
N LEU A 88 -5.28 -12.28 2.50
CA LEU A 88 -5.10 -13.68 2.18
C LEU A 88 -3.99 -14.35 3.02
N LYS A 89 -2.90 -13.65 3.29
CA LYS A 89 -1.83 -14.16 4.17
C LYS A 89 -2.32 -14.41 5.60
N LYS A 90 -3.36 -13.70 6.04
CA LYS A 90 -4.00 -13.89 7.35
C LYS A 90 -5.01 -15.04 7.40
N LEU A 91 -5.37 -15.65 6.26
CA LEU A 91 -6.25 -16.80 6.22
C LEU A 91 -5.51 -18.08 6.66
N PRO A 92 -6.10 -18.90 7.55
CA PRO A 92 -5.56 -20.20 7.94
C PRO A 92 -5.86 -21.26 6.86
N LEU A 93 -5.24 -21.16 5.69
CA LEU A 93 -5.52 -22.00 4.51
C LEU A 93 -5.14 -23.48 4.70
N HIS A 94 -4.44 -23.83 5.77
CA HIS A 94 -4.24 -25.22 6.16
C HIS A 94 -5.53 -25.93 6.60
N LEU A 95 -6.62 -25.18 6.80
CA LEU A 95 -7.96 -25.75 7.02
C LEU A 95 -8.64 -26.27 5.75
N TRP A 96 -8.01 -26.10 4.59
CA TRP A 96 -8.46 -26.74 3.36
C TRP A 96 -8.42 -28.27 3.52
N ASP A 97 -9.53 -28.95 3.22
CA ASP A 97 -9.70 -30.41 3.37
C ASP A 97 -8.69 -31.26 2.58
N PHE A 98 -8.00 -30.64 1.60
CA PHE A 98 -6.84 -31.21 0.94
C PHE A 98 -5.79 -31.68 1.97
N PHE A 99 -5.49 -30.88 2.98
CA PHE A 99 -4.48 -31.22 4.00
C PHE A 99 -4.94 -32.36 4.93
N GLU A 100 -6.24 -32.59 5.08
CA GLU A 100 -6.77 -33.77 5.78
C GLU A 100 -6.50 -35.07 4.99
N SER A 101 -6.58 -35.00 3.66
CA SER A 101 -6.35 -36.12 2.77
C SER A 101 -4.86 -36.41 2.51
N TYR A 102 -3.99 -35.40 2.61
CA TYR A 102 -2.56 -35.44 2.33
C TYR A 102 -1.77 -35.12 3.58
N GLN A 103 -1.53 -36.14 4.43
CA GLN A 103 -0.95 -35.96 5.77
C GLN A 103 0.51 -35.49 5.78
N LYS A 104 1.24 -35.62 4.67
CA LYS A 104 2.60 -35.09 4.50
C LYS A 104 2.66 -33.79 3.71
N ALA A 105 1.49 -33.15 3.47
CA ALA A 105 1.38 -31.87 2.80
C ALA A 105 1.36 -30.73 3.83
N GLU A 106 2.02 -29.62 3.54
CA GLU A 106 1.98 -28.42 4.35
C GLU A 106 2.08 -27.17 3.46
N ILE A 107 1.50 -26.08 3.95
CA ILE A 107 1.39 -24.81 3.24
C ILE A 107 2.49 -23.84 3.65
N ALA A 108 3.00 -23.07 2.68
CA ALA A 108 3.88 -21.94 2.94
C ALA A 108 3.55 -20.75 2.03
N TRP A 109 3.81 -19.56 2.53
CA TRP A 109 3.81 -18.35 1.73
C TRP A 109 5.15 -18.22 0.99
N SER A 110 5.09 -17.85 -0.28
CA SER A 110 6.27 -17.64 -1.10
C SER A 110 6.36 -16.18 -1.55
N PRO A 111 7.57 -15.59 -1.59
CA PRO A 111 7.77 -14.27 -2.17
C PRO A 111 7.34 -14.26 -3.63
N ILE A 112 6.88 -13.09 -4.08
CA ILE A 112 6.42 -12.90 -5.46
C ILE A 112 7.60 -12.76 -6.39
N GLU A 113 8.64 -12.08 -5.94
CA GLU A 113 9.90 -11.93 -6.66
C GLU A 113 10.93 -12.92 -6.15
N ILE A 114 11.58 -13.56 -7.08
CA ILE A 114 12.57 -14.59 -6.81
C ILE A 114 13.84 -14.15 -7.49
N GLU A 115 14.82 -13.70 -6.71
CA GLU A 115 16.19 -13.59 -7.19
C GLU A 115 16.89 -14.93 -6.99
N THR A 116 17.41 -15.49 -8.07
CA THR A 116 18.32 -16.64 -8.00
C THR A 116 19.65 -16.15 -7.46
N ILE A 117 19.90 -16.31 -6.18
CA ILE A 117 21.22 -16.03 -5.60
C ILE A 117 22.15 -17.12 -6.12
N LYS A 118 23.35 -16.74 -6.56
CA LYS A 118 24.44 -17.68 -6.84
C LYS A 118 24.62 -18.58 -5.62
N GLU A 119 24.80 -19.88 -5.87
CA GLU A 119 25.04 -20.85 -4.78
C GLU A 119 25.98 -20.25 -3.73
N PRO A 120 25.63 -20.37 -2.43
CA PRO A 120 26.50 -19.88 -1.37
C PRO A 120 27.87 -20.51 -1.54
N GLN A 121 28.94 -19.71 -1.42
CA GLN A 121 30.30 -20.25 -1.42
C GLN A 121 30.37 -21.43 -0.46
N ASN A 122 30.93 -22.55 -0.92
CA ASN A 122 31.10 -23.76 -0.11
C ASN A 122 31.85 -23.42 1.20
N TYR A 123 31.10 -23.07 2.24
CA TYR A 123 31.68 -23.01 3.58
C TYR A 123 31.92 -24.44 4.09
N PRO A 124 33.04 -24.68 4.80
CA PRO A 124 33.35 -26.00 5.30
C PRO A 124 32.19 -26.52 6.16
N ALA A 125 31.79 -27.75 5.91
CA ALA A 125 30.75 -28.42 6.68
C ALA A 125 31.19 -28.46 8.17
N HIS A 126 30.32 -27.99 9.03
CA HIS A 126 30.52 -27.98 10.48
C HIS A 126 29.86 -29.21 11.10
N SER A 127 30.44 -29.73 12.19
CA SER A 127 29.91 -30.90 12.92
C SER A 127 28.74 -30.54 13.84
N ARG A 128 28.37 -29.25 13.93
CA ARG A 128 27.30 -28.74 14.80
C ARG A 128 26.50 -27.65 14.07
N VAL A 129 25.19 -27.60 14.36
CA VAL A 129 24.30 -26.57 13.89
C VAL A 129 24.57 -25.26 14.64
N ARG A 130 24.93 -24.19 13.95
CA ARG A 130 25.23 -22.91 14.57
C ARG A 130 23.96 -22.05 14.63
N ILE A 131 23.55 -21.72 15.84
CA ILE A 131 22.33 -20.96 16.09
C ILE A 131 22.67 -19.64 16.77
N LEU A 132 22.31 -18.50 16.14
CA LEU A 132 22.29 -17.21 16.82
C LEU A 132 20.97 -17.06 17.54
N VAL A 133 20.98 -17.04 18.86
CA VAL A 133 19.81 -16.89 19.72
C VAL A 133 19.76 -15.46 20.24
N ILE A 134 18.75 -14.72 19.85
CA ILE A 134 18.49 -13.33 20.28
C ILE A 134 17.27 -13.35 21.20
N LEU A 135 17.48 -13.19 22.48
CA LEU A 135 16.45 -13.04 23.50
C LEU A 135 16.24 -11.53 23.70
N GLY A 136 15.18 -11.00 23.11
CA GLY A 136 14.83 -9.59 23.21
C GLY A 136 14.15 -9.22 24.52
N HIS A 137 13.48 -8.06 24.53
CA HIS A 137 12.77 -7.57 25.72
C HIS A 137 11.76 -8.62 26.22
N GLN A 138 11.85 -8.94 27.52
CA GLN A 138 11.18 -10.10 28.12
C GLN A 138 10.11 -9.75 29.18
N GLU A 139 9.66 -8.48 29.26
CA GLU A 139 8.65 -8.08 30.24
C GLU A 139 7.35 -8.87 30.06
N GLY A 140 6.96 -9.63 31.07
CA GLY A 140 5.72 -10.42 31.05
C GLY A 140 5.77 -11.74 30.27
N ILE A 141 6.94 -12.14 29.72
CA ILE A 141 7.16 -13.41 28.99
C ILE A 141 8.38 -14.16 29.51
N ASN A 142 8.43 -15.48 29.26
CA ASN A 142 9.52 -16.33 29.74
C ASN A 142 10.40 -16.86 28.60
N VAL A 143 11.23 -15.99 28.04
CA VAL A 143 12.16 -16.34 26.93
C VAL A 143 13.26 -17.30 27.35
N LYS A 144 13.52 -17.54 28.69
CA LYS A 144 14.47 -18.49 29.16
C LYS A 144 14.09 -19.94 28.80
N LYS A 145 12.78 -20.22 28.77
CA LYS A 145 12.28 -21.53 28.37
C LYS A 145 12.55 -21.82 26.88
N ASP A 146 12.48 -20.79 26.02
CA ASP A 146 12.89 -20.91 24.61
C ASP A 146 14.39 -21.30 24.50
N LEU A 147 15.24 -20.70 25.34
CA LEU A 147 16.66 -21.01 25.37
C LEU A 147 16.93 -22.45 25.84
N GLU A 148 16.24 -22.91 26.90
CA GLU A 148 16.37 -24.29 27.41
C GLU A 148 16.01 -25.32 26.33
N ILE A 149 14.96 -25.04 25.53
CA ILE A 149 14.56 -25.90 24.40
C ILE A 149 15.69 -25.98 23.38
N ILE A 150 16.26 -24.83 22.95
CA ILE A 150 17.35 -24.82 21.96
C ILE A 150 18.62 -25.51 22.48
N GLN A 151 18.98 -25.28 23.72
CA GLN A 151 20.17 -25.92 24.34
C GLN A 151 20.02 -27.41 24.53
N SER A 152 18.81 -27.96 24.60
CA SER A 152 18.54 -29.39 24.69
C SER A 152 18.72 -30.16 23.37
N LEU A 153 18.85 -29.45 22.23
CA LEU A 153 18.94 -30.06 20.90
C LEU A 153 20.31 -30.75 20.68
N PRO A 154 20.33 -31.86 19.93
CA PRO A 154 21.57 -32.56 19.61
C PRO A 154 22.43 -31.79 18.61
N ASN A 155 23.74 -31.79 18.84
CA ASN A 155 24.74 -31.21 17.94
C ASN A 155 24.54 -29.72 17.64
N VAL A 156 24.14 -28.92 18.62
CA VAL A 156 23.96 -27.47 18.52
C VAL A 156 25.16 -26.72 19.10
N ASP A 157 25.53 -25.63 18.45
CA ASP A 157 26.43 -24.59 18.92
C ASP A 157 25.64 -23.26 18.92
N ALA A 158 25.12 -22.89 20.11
CA ALA A 158 24.25 -21.74 20.27
C ALA A 158 25.01 -20.54 20.86
N VAL A 159 25.04 -19.43 20.15
CA VAL A 159 25.50 -18.13 20.67
C VAL A 159 24.31 -17.34 21.11
N VAL A 160 24.25 -16.97 22.39
CA VAL A 160 23.11 -16.36 23.03
C VAL A 160 23.38 -14.89 23.31
N LEU A 161 22.47 -14.02 22.86
CA LEU A 161 22.43 -12.63 23.19
C LEU A 161 21.16 -12.35 24.01
N VAL A 162 21.30 -11.84 25.23
CA VAL A 162 20.18 -11.52 26.13
C VAL A 162 20.05 -10.01 26.23
N GLU A 163 18.90 -9.48 25.85
CA GLU A 163 18.60 -8.04 25.78
C GLU A 163 19.75 -7.22 25.17
N PRO A 164 20.24 -7.61 23.97
CA PRO A 164 21.43 -7.00 23.38
C PRO A 164 21.19 -5.58 22.90
N GLU A 165 22.27 -4.83 22.75
CA GLU A 165 22.28 -3.59 21.95
C GLU A 165 22.26 -3.91 20.45
N ALA A 166 21.75 -2.99 19.64
CA ALA A 166 21.70 -3.11 18.17
C ALA A 166 23.06 -3.45 17.55
N LYS A 167 24.13 -2.88 18.08
CA LYS A 167 25.50 -3.12 17.63
C LYS A 167 25.92 -4.58 17.83
N GLN A 168 25.62 -5.16 18.98
CA GLN A 168 25.98 -6.55 19.27
C GLN A 168 25.33 -7.54 18.32
N ILE A 169 24.06 -7.30 17.94
CA ILE A 169 23.37 -8.14 16.94
C ILE A 169 24.07 -8.00 15.59
N ASN A 170 24.29 -6.77 15.14
CA ASN A 170 24.93 -6.52 13.85
C ASN A 170 26.34 -7.11 13.79
N ASP A 171 27.16 -6.93 14.81
CA ASP A 171 28.52 -7.49 14.85
C ASP A 171 28.47 -9.03 14.69
N ARG A 172 27.55 -9.73 15.37
CA ARG A 172 27.39 -11.19 15.25
C ARG A 172 26.91 -11.64 13.87
N LEU A 173 25.98 -10.89 13.27
CA LEU A 173 25.53 -11.18 11.91
C LEU A 173 26.65 -11.01 10.86
N TRP A 174 27.57 -10.05 11.08
CA TRP A 174 28.70 -9.80 10.19
C TRP A 174 29.91 -10.72 10.42
N GLU A 175 30.19 -11.10 11.66
CA GLU A 175 31.42 -11.80 12.00
C GLU A 175 31.39 -13.29 11.71
N GLN A 176 30.24 -13.95 11.94
CA GLN A 176 30.13 -15.41 11.89
C GLN A 176 29.04 -15.88 10.91
N PRO A 177 29.24 -17.06 10.31
CA PRO A 177 28.19 -17.72 9.54
C PRO A 177 27.22 -18.44 10.48
N TRP A 178 25.93 -18.35 10.21
CA TRP A 178 24.85 -18.99 11.00
C TRP A 178 24.04 -19.93 10.12
N ASP A 179 23.61 -21.06 10.67
CA ASP A 179 22.68 -21.98 10.01
C ASP A 179 21.24 -21.61 10.35
N ILE A 180 21.00 -21.19 11.62
CA ILE A 180 19.71 -20.74 12.13
C ILE A 180 19.87 -19.41 12.87
N ILE A 181 18.96 -18.49 12.66
CA ILE A 181 18.77 -17.30 13.50
C ILE A 181 17.43 -17.46 14.23
N PHE A 182 17.45 -17.31 15.55
CA PHE A 182 16.29 -17.42 16.41
C PHE A 182 16.10 -16.12 17.19
N PHE A 183 14.89 -15.57 17.13
CA PHE A 183 14.48 -14.43 17.94
C PHE A 183 13.28 -14.81 18.82
N ALA A 184 13.37 -14.54 20.13
CA ALA A 184 12.25 -14.57 21.06
C ALA A 184 12.19 -13.26 21.84
N GLY A 185 11.00 -12.64 21.90
CA GLY A 185 10.80 -11.36 22.53
C GLY A 185 9.51 -10.70 22.05
N HIS A 186 9.35 -9.43 22.37
CA HIS A 186 8.24 -8.65 21.88
C HIS A 186 8.47 -8.19 20.43
N SER A 187 7.40 -8.20 19.61
CA SER A 187 7.40 -7.60 18.29
C SER A 187 6.04 -7.02 17.99
N GLU A 188 5.99 -6.08 17.06
CA GLU A 188 4.76 -5.46 16.57
C GLU A 188 4.93 -5.01 15.11
N THR A 189 3.81 -4.86 14.42
CA THR A 189 3.78 -4.30 13.07
C THR A 189 3.10 -2.94 13.11
N GLU A 190 3.86 -1.89 12.80
CA GLU A 190 3.36 -0.52 12.61
C GLU A 190 3.21 -0.23 11.11
N GLY A 191 1.97 -0.22 10.62
CA GLY A 191 1.70 -0.09 9.19
C GLY A 191 2.26 -1.28 8.39
N GLU A 192 3.28 -1.05 7.57
CA GLU A 192 3.97 -2.09 6.77
C GLU A 192 5.33 -2.48 7.37
N THR A 193 5.74 -1.90 8.50
CA THR A 193 7.06 -2.10 9.08
C THR A 193 6.97 -2.99 10.31
N GLY A 194 7.61 -4.15 10.25
CA GLY A 194 7.78 -5.03 11.40
C GLY A 194 8.94 -4.57 12.29
N ARG A 195 8.70 -4.50 13.60
CA ARG A 195 9.63 -4.06 14.63
C ARG A 195 9.82 -5.12 15.70
N ILE A 196 11.06 -5.40 16.06
CA ILE A 196 11.41 -6.28 17.20
C ILE A 196 12.00 -5.46 18.35
N TYR A 197 11.59 -5.74 19.58
CA TYR A 197 12.12 -5.10 20.78
C TYR A 197 13.28 -5.93 21.32
N ILE A 198 14.49 -5.40 21.18
CA ILE A 198 15.73 -6.12 21.52
C ILE A 198 16.12 -5.97 23.00
N ASN A 199 15.74 -4.86 23.61
CA ASN A 199 15.88 -4.58 25.05
C ASN A 199 14.81 -3.55 25.47
N PRO A 200 14.71 -3.17 26.77
CA PRO A 200 13.69 -2.21 27.22
C PRO A 200 13.75 -0.82 26.57
N GLN A 201 14.91 -0.39 26.09
CA GLN A 201 15.17 0.94 25.54
C GLN A 201 15.20 0.97 24.02
N GLU A 202 15.56 -0.16 23.38
CA GLU A 202 15.80 -0.20 21.94
C GLU A 202 14.92 -1.21 21.23
N SER A 203 14.53 -0.84 20.03
CA SER A 203 13.85 -1.72 19.08
C SER A 203 14.47 -1.57 17.70
N LEU A 204 14.41 -2.62 16.89
CA LEU A 204 14.96 -2.64 15.55
C LEU A 204 13.88 -3.00 14.52
N THR A 205 13.93 -2.35 13.37
CA THR A 205 13.21 -2.79 12.18
C THR A 205 14.08 -3.74 11.36
N ILE A 206 13.45 -4.50 10.46
CA ILE A 206 14.19 -5.38 9.55
C ILE A 206 15.12 -4.58 8.62
N GLU A 207 14.74 -3.37 8.24
CA GLU A 207 15.58 -2.47 7.44
C GLU A 207 16.88 -2.09 8.16
N GLN A 208 16.87 -1.97 9.48
CA GLN A 208 18.06 -1.67 10.29
C GLN A 208 18.99 -2.90 10.41
N LEU A 209 18.45 -4.11 10.26
CA LEU A 209 19.22 -5.37 10.24
C LEU A 209 19.56 -5.85 8.83
N TRP A 210 19.10 -5.14 7.79
CA TRP A 210 19.14 -5.54 6.39
C TRP A 210 20.49 -6.09 5.94
N TYR A 211 21.55 -5.30 6.11
CA TYR A 211 22.87 -5.67 5.63
C TYR A 211 23.47 -6.87 6.39
N GLY A 212 23.25 -6.93 7.70
CA GLY A 212 23.70 -8.04 8.54
C GLY A 212 23.00 -9.36 8.17
N LEU A 213 21.67 -9.32 8.01
CA LEU A 213 20.87 -10.49 7.60
C LEU A 213 21.23 -10.94 6.17
N ARG A 214 21.37 -10.01 5.23
CA ARG A 214 21.82 -10.32 3.87
C ARG A 214 23.19 -11.00 3.88
N LYS A 215 24.13 -10.50 4.70
CA LYS A 215 25.44 -11.10 4.86
C LYS A 215 25.37 -12.52 5.43
N SER A 216 24.47 -12.75 6.38
CA SER A 216 24.21 -14.09 6.93
C SER A 216 23.65 -15.06 5.88
N VAL A 217 22.74 -14.58 4.99
CA VAL A 217 22.22 -15.38 3.86
C VAL A 217 23.34 -15.74 2.88
N GLU A 218 24.18 -14.78 2.49
CA GLU A 218 25.35 -15.01 1.62
C GLU A 218 26.33 -16.04 2.22
N ARG A 219 26.37 -16.15 3.56
CA ARG A 219 27.23 -17.08 4.31
C ARG A 219 26.57 -18.40 4.68
N GLY A 220 25.36 -18.66 4.19
CA GLY A 220 24.72 -19.96 4.29
C GLY A 220 23.60 -20.09 5.31
N LEU A 221 23.03 -18.98 5.80
CA LEU A 221 21.81 -19.01 6.63
C LEU A 221 20.71 -19.80 5.91
N LYS A 222 20.13 -20.78 6.60
CA LYS A 222 19.09 -21.67 6.08
C LYS A 222 17.70 -21.37 6.65
N LEU A 223 17.63 -20.97 7.92
CA LEU A 223 16.37 -20.82 8.65
C LEU A 223 16.41 -19.61 9.58
N ALA A 224 15.35 -18.81 9.56
CA ALA A 224 15.09 -17.79 10.56
C ALA A 224 13.77 -18.08 11.28
N ILE A 225 13.77 -18.04 12.61
CA ILE A 225 12.59 -18.27 13.44
C ILE A 225 12.33 -17.02 14.28
N PHE A 226 11.19 -16.39 14.04
CA PHE A 226 10.72 -15.25 14.84
C PHE A 226 9.58 -15.72 15.75
N ASN A 227 9.93 -16.16 16.93
CA ASN A 227 8.99 -16.64 17.94
C ASN A 227 8.42 -15.47 18.76
N SER A 228 7.74 -14.56 18.07
CA SER A 228 7.21 -13.28 18.57
C SER A 228 5.88 -12.94 17.91
N CYS A 229 5.18 -11.91 18.41
CA CYS A 229 3.86 -11.51 17.91
C CYS A 229 3.89 -10.88 16.52
N ASP A 230 2.76 -11.03 15.76
CA ASP A 230 2.48 -10.34 14.48
C ASP A 230 3.64 -10.39 13.46
N GLY A 231 4.18 -11.59 13.29
CA GLY A 231 5.36 -11.82 12.44
C GLY A 231 5.12 -11.73 10.93
N LEU A 232 3.87 -11.62 10.44
CA LEU A 232 3.60 -11.50 9.00
C LEU A 232 4.15 -10.19 8.42
N GLY A 233 4.12 -9.09 9.19
CA GLY A 233 4.76 -7.84 8.79
C GLY A 233 6.29 -7.94 8.74
N LEU A 234 6.90 -8.69 9.67
CA LEU A 234 8.32 -9.04 9.63
C LEU A 234 8.63 -9.90 8.41
N ALA A 235 7.84 -10.95 8.14
CA ALA A 235 8.06 -11.87 7.03
C ALA A 235 8.03 -11.17 5.67
N GLN A 236 7.14 -10.20 5.48
CA GLN A 236 7.06 -9.45 4.22
C GLN A 236 8.35 -8.69 3.89
N LYS A 237 9.02 -8.15 4.91
CA LYS A 237 10.32 -7.48 4.74
C LYS A 237 11.48 -8.48 4.61
N LEU A 238 11.34 -9.65 5.23
CA LEU A 238 12.32 -10.73 5.10
C LEU A 238 12.25 -11.45 3.74
N ASP A 239 11.10 -11.39 3.05
CA ASP A 239 10.94 -11.90 1.68
C ASP A 239 11.99 -11.27 0.73
N ASP A 240 12.26 -9.96 0.87
CA ASP A 240 13.23 -9.23 0.04
C ASP A 240 14.70 -9.62 0.34
N LEU A 241 14.97 -10.23 1.50
CA LEU A 241 16.31 -10.71 1.91
C LEU A 241 16.65 -12.09 1.35
N ASN A 242 15.69 -12.75 0.69
CA ASN A 242 15.85 -14.08 0.13
C ASN A 242 16.32 -15.15 1.16
N ILE A 243 15.88 -15.03 2.43
CA ILE A 243 16.14 -16.06 3.44
C ILE A 243 15.44 -17.35 2.99
N PRO A 244 16.14 -18.50 2.94
CA PRO A 244 15.56 -19.74 2.40
C PRO A 244 14.28 -20.18 3.07
N GLN A 245 14.24 -20.16 4.41
CA GLN A 245 13.07 -20.54 5.22
C GLN A 245 12.89 -19.53 6.35
N VAL A 246 11.66 -19.10 6.60
CA VAL A 246 11.30 -18.26 7.74
C VAL A 246 10.06 -18.84 8.42
N ILE A 247 10.09 -18.96 9.76
CA ILE A 247 8.90 -19.27 10.57
C ILE A 247 8.54 -18.01 11.35
N VAL A 248 7.26 -17.61 11.26
CA VAL A 248 6.70 -16.46 11.98
C VAL A 248 5.36 -16.83 12.59
N MET A 249 4.85 -16.01 13.50
CA MET A 249 3.49 -16.11 14.00
C MET A 249 2.56 -15.17 13.23
N ARG A 250 1.37 -15.65 12.85
CA ARG A 250 0.38 -14.95 12.04
C ARG A 250 -0.22 -13.74 12.73
N GLU A 251 -0.39 -13.83 14.05
CA GLU A 251 -1.06 -12.84 14.89
C GLU A 251 -0.41 -12.85 16.29
N LEU A 252 -0.98 -12.14 17.26
CA LEU A 252 -0.49 -12.15 18.65
C LEU A 252 -0.42 -13.57 19.18
N VAL A 253 0.77 -14.02 19.62
CA VAL A 253 0.96 -15.36 20.13
C VAL A 253 1.04 -15.36 21.67
N PRO A 254 0.23 -16.19 22.37
CA PRO A 254 0.41 -16.42 23.80
C PRO A 254 1.76 -17.07 24.08
N ASP A 255 2.44 -16.63 25.14
CA ASP A 255 3.82 -17.08 25.45
C ASP A 255 3.92 -18.61 25.57
N ARG A 256 2.94 -19.26 26.23
CA ARG A 256 2.88 -20.74 26.34
C ARG A 256 2.73 -21.42 24.98
N VAL A 257 1.90 -20.88 24.08
CA VAL A 257 1.69 -21.45 22.75
C VAL A 257 2.96 -21.34 21.91
N ALA A 258 3.66 -20.19 21.99
CA ALA A 258 4.93 -19.98 21.31
C ALA A 258 6.02 -20.98 21.75
N GLN A 259 6.11 -21.23 23.06
CA GLN A 259 7.06 -22.19 23.65
C GLN A 259 6.77 -23.63 23.25
N GLU A 260 5.52 -24.08 23.33
CA GLU A 260 5.18 -25.47 22.97
C GLU A 260 5.28 -25.72 21.47
N PHE A 261 4.92 -24.73 20.62
CA PHE A 261 5.22 -24.82 19.20
C PHE A 261 6.71 -25.03 18.94
N LEU A 262 7.55 -24.18 19.52
CA LEU A 262 9.01 -24.25 19.35
C LEU A 262 9.54 -25.61 19.79
N LYS A 263 9.12 -26.10 20.94
CA LYS A 263 9.50 -27.37 21.49
C LYS A 263 9.17 -28.55 20.57
N HIS A 264 7.91 -28.65 20.13
CA HIS A 264 7.48 -29.73 19.25
C HIS A 264 8.13 -29.65 17.88
N PHE A 265 8.21 -28.45 17.29
CA PHE A 265 8.86 -28.25 15.99
C PHE A 265 10.35 -28.65 16.04
N LEU A 266 11.13 -28.10 16.98
CA LEU A 266 12.57 -28.36 17.04
C LEU A 266 12.88 -29.81 17.44
N THR A 267 12.08 -30.42 18.32
CA THR A 267 12.23 -31.81 18.67
C THR A 267 12.03 -32.74 17.46
N ASN A 268 10.95 -32.55 16.71
CA ASN A 268 10.63 -33.34 15.52
C ASN A 268 11.65 -33.10 14.41
N PHE A 269 12.02 -31.85 14.15
CA PHE A 269 12.99 -31.48 13.13
C PHE A 269 14.39 -32.02 13.45
N ALA A 270 14.85 -31.93 14.72
CA ALA A 270 16.14 -32.46 15.16
C ALA A 270 16.17 -33.99 15.22
N SER A 271 15.02 -34.68 15.29
CA SER A 271 14.93 -36.14 15.21
C SER A 271 14.99 -36.68 13.76
N GLY A 272 15.07 -35.79 12.76
CA GLY A 272 15.20 -36.16 11.35
C GLY A 272 13.89 -36.07 10.54
N GLN A 273 12.81 -35.58 11.15
CA GLN A 273 11.60 -35.30 10.36
C GLN A 273 11.85 -34.19 9.33
N PRO A 274 11.26 -34.29 8.12
CA PRO A 274 11.30 -33.22 7.14
C PRO A 274 10.75 -31.90 7.69
N PHE A 275 11.34 -30.80 7.28
CA PHE A 275 11.01 -29.48 7.81
C PHE A 275 9.50 -29.18 7.83
N TYR A 276 8.80 -29.44 6.72
CA TYR A 276 7.37 -29.17 6.58
C TYR A 276 6.52 -30.08 7.45
N VAL A 277 6.89 -31.36 7.54
CA VAL A 277 6.22 -32.33 8.40
C VAL A 277 6.39 -31.97 9.87
N ALA A 278 7.60 -31.57 10.27
CA ALA A 278 7.89 -31.15 11.64
C ALA A 278 7.06 -29.91 12.07
N VAL A 279 6.88 -28.92 11.17
CA VAL A 279 6.02 -27.76 11.44
C VAL A 279 4.55 -28.18 11.54
N ARG A 280 4.09 -29.03 10.64
CA ARG A 280 2.73 -29.54 10.65
C ARG A 280 2.41 -30.29 11.95
N GLU A 281 3.24 -31.26 12.34
CA GLU A 281 3.05 -32.03 13.57
C GLU A 281 3.06 -31.13 14.82
N ALA A 282 3.94 -30.13 14.86
CA ALA A 282 3.95 -29.17 15.95
C ALA A 282 2.64 -28.36 16.02
N ARG A 283 2.07 -28.00 14.88
CA ARG A 283 0.80 -27.29 14.80
C ARG A 283 -0.40 -28.16 15.18
N GLU A 284 -0.41 -29.43 14.77
CA GLU A 284 -1.42 -30.40 15.18
C GLU A 284 -1.40 -30.64 16.70
N ARG A 285 -0.21 -30.69 17.31
CA ARG A 285 -0.05 -30.74 18.76
C ARG A 285 -0.60 -29.51 19.47
N LEU A 286 -0.43 -28.31 18.89
CA LEU A 286 -1.07 -27.10 19.44
C LEU A 286 -2.60 -27.19 19.40
N HIS A 287 -3.17 -27.83 18.38
CA HIS A 287 -4.62 -28.03 18.31
C HIS A 287 -5.10 -28.92 19.46
N ASP A 288 -4.44 -30.06 19.69
CA ASP A 288 -4.84 -31.01 20.71
C ASP A 288 -4.69 -30.44 22.14
N ASP A 289 -3.57 -29.77 22.40
CA ASP A 289 -3.20 -29.35 23.75
C ASP A 289 -3.78 -27.98 24.14
N PHE A 290 -4.00 -27.06 23.19
CA PHE A 290 -4.25 -25.66 23.49
C PHE A 290 -5.55 -25.07 22.91
N GLU A 291 -6.19 -25.69 21.91
CA GLU A 291 -7.35 -25.11 21.23
C GLU A 291 -8.51 -24.77 22.16
N ARG A 292 -8.64 -25.47 23.30
CA ARG A 292 -9.68 -25.22 24.32
C ARG A 292 -9.37 -23.97 25.16
N GLU A 293 -8.12 -23.72 25.49
CA GLU A 293 -7.66 -22.59 26.32
C GLU A 293 -7.37 -21.35 25.45
N PHE A 294 -6.75 -21.56 24.29
CA PHE A 294 -6.37 -20.54 23.32
C PHE A 294 -6.92 -20.92 21.93
N PRO A 295 -8.18 -20.58 21.61
CA PRO A 295 -8.75 -20.86 20.31
C PRO A 295 -7.87 -20.32 19.18
N CYS A 296 -7.74 -21.08 18.10
CA CYS A 296 -6.88 -20.77 16.95
C CYS A 296 -5.36 -20.82 17.22
N ALA A 297 -4.93 -21.47 18.32
CA ALA A 297 -3.49 -21.66 18.61
C ALA A 297 -2.77 -22.34 17.43
N SER A 298 -3.39 -23.36 16.84
CA SER A 298 -2.88 -24.10 15.67
C SER A 298 -2.81 -23.26 14.38
N TRP A 299 -3.47 -22.11 14.32
CA TRP A 299 -3.48 -21.23 13.14
C TRP A 299 -2.33 -20.23 13.11
N LEU A 300 -1.61 -20.09 14.23
CA LEU A 300 -0.60 -19.04 14.42
C LEU A 300 0.71 -19.29 13.65
N PRO A 301 1.32 -20.49 13.69
CA PRO A 301 2.58 -20.70 13.00
C PRO A 301 2.42 -20.67 11.48
N VAL A 302 3.36 -19.99 10.81
CA VAL A 302 3.35 -19.79 9.37
C VAL A 302 4.75 -19.99 8.82
N ILE A 303 4.87 -20.75 7.72
CA ILE A 303 6.09 -20.88 6.95
C ILE A 303 6.10 -19.84 5.82
N CYS A 304 7.21 -19.13 5.68
CA CYS A 304 7.54 -18.34 4.48
C CYS A 304 8.77 -18.98 3.83
N GLN A 305 8.66 -19.34 2.54
CA GLN A 305 9.72 -20.04 1.82
C GLN A 305 10.09 -19.37 0.53
N ASN A 306 11.38 -19.15 0.32
CA ASN A 306 11.91 -18.86 -1.00
C ASN A 306 11.93 -20.15 -1.85
N PRO A 307 11.18 -20.24 -2.96
CA PRO A 307 11.00 -21.50 -3.72
C PRO A 307 12.26 -21.95 -4.47
N THR A 308 13.29 -21.12 -4.56
CA THR A 308 14.57 -21.50 -5.18
C THR A 308 15.43 -22.42 -4.28
N TYR A 309 15.05 -22.54 -3.00
CA TYR A 309 15.75 -23.37 -2.05
C TYR A 309 14.94 -24.61 -1.66
N ILE A 310 15.63 -25.72 -1.48
CA ILE A 310 15.06 -26.91 -0.87
C ILE A 310 15.16 -26.74 0.65
N PRO A 311 14.07 -26.99 1.43
CA PRO A 311 14.14 -26.97 2.87
C PRO A 311 15.22 -27.92 3.38
N PRO A 312 16.09 -27.48 4.31
CA PRO A 312 17.14 -28.35 4.84
C PRO A 312 16.53 -29.45 5.72
N SER A 313 17.17 -30.60 5.74
CA SER A 313 17.04 -31.56 6.86
C SER A 313 17.95 -31.14 8.01
N TRP A 314 17.71 -31.69 9.21
CA TRP A 314 18.63 -31.47 10.34
C TRP A 314 20.04 -32.01 10.04
N GLU A 315 20.13 -33.13 9.31
CA GLU A 315 21.39 -33.69 8.87
C GLU A 315 22.16 -32.79 7.92
N ASP A 316 21.49 -32.08 7.04
CA ASP A 316 22.09 -31.08 6.15
C ASP A 316 22.68 -29.89 6.93
N LEU A 317 22.06 -29.52 8.05
CA LEU A 317 22.56 -28.47 8.94
C LEU A 317 23.79 -28.96 9.75
N VAL A 318 23.84 -30.24 10.11
CA VAL A 318 25.00 -30.85 10.78
C VAL A 318 26.14 -31.15 9.79
N GLY A 319 25.96 -30.92 8.48
CA GLY A 319 27.01 -31.05 7.49
C GLY A 319 27.38 -32.47 7.07
N LYS A 320 26.53 -33.46 7.33
CA LYS A 320 26.63 -34.80 6.75
C LYS A 320 26.07 -34.72 5.32
N LYS A 321 26.94 -34.73 4.31
CA LYS A 321 26.51 -34.82 2.90
C LYS A 321 25.65 -36.07 2.71
N ALA A 322 24.37 -35.90 2.36
CA ALA A 322 23.58 -36.97 1.78
C ALA A 322 24.30 -37.46 0.51
N LYS A 323 24.52 -38.77 0.39
CA LYS A 323 24.95 -39.38 -0.87
C LYS A 323 23.82 -39.17 -1.87
N ILE A 324 24.00 -38.21 -2.76
CA ILE A 324 23.14 -38.06 -3.95
C ILE A 324 23.42 -39.30 -4.80
N SER A 325 22.45 -40.21 -4.90
CA SER A 325 22.44 -41.25 -5.91
C SER A 325 22.31 -40.56 -7.29
N ASP A 326 23.39 -40.66 -8.04
CA ASP A 326 23.43 -40.29 -9.47
C ASP A 326 22.49 -41.23 -10.27
N ASP A 327 21.26 -40.85 -10.42
CA ASP A 327 20.38 -41.39 -11.48
C ASP A 327 19.33 -40.35 -11.86
N ASN A 328 19.76 -39.38 -12.65
CA ASN A 328 18.95 -38.73 -13.66
C ASN A 328 19.81 -37.81 -14.54
N VAL A 329 20.58 -38.44 -15.39
CA VAL A 329 21.24 -37.79 -16.51
C VAL A 329 20.17 -37.41 -17.54
N ILE A 330 19.75 -36.16 -17.52
CA ILE A 330 18.97 -35.60 -18.62
C ILE A 330 19.93 -35.41 -19.81
N LYS A 331 19.78 -36.31 -20.79
CA LYS A 331 20.44 -36.25 -22.07
C LYS A 331 20.28 -34.87 -22.73
N LYS A 332 21.40 -34.16 -22.89
CA LYS A 332 21.53 -33.06 -23.84
C LYS A 332 21.27 -33.62 -25.24
N ARG A 333 20.15 -33.26 -25.83
CA ARG A 333 19.96 -33.41 -27.29
C ARG A 333 20.71 -32.29 -28.00
N GLU A 334 21.78 -32.67 -28.65
CA GLU A 334 22.45 -31.85 -29.67
C GLU A 334 21.49 -31.63 -30.83
N PHE A 335 21.13 -30.37 -31.08
CA PHE A 335 20.43 -29.98 -32.29
C PHE A 335 21.46 -29.63 -33.37
N ASN A 336 21.57 -30.53 -34.34
CA ASN A 336 22.40 -30.31 -35.53
C ASN A 336 21.93 -29.11 -36.34
N GLN A 337 22.89 -28.38 -36.79
CA GLN A 337 22.81 -27.21 -37.68
C GLN A 337 22.05 -27.50 -38.98
N VAL A 338 21.07 -26.63 -39.28
CA VAL A 338 20.64 -26.38 -40.64
C VAL A 338 21.20 -25.00 -41.06
N LYS A 339 22.09 -25.03 -42.07
CA LYS A 339 22.72 -23.85 -42.69
C LYS A 339 21.72 -23.15 -43.61
N SER A 340 21.84 -21.81 -43.55
CA SER A 340 21.57 -20.79 -44.57
C SER A 340 20.15 -20.36 -44.88
N LEU A 341 19.79 -19.15 -44.44
CA LEU A 341 19.35 -18.08 -45.36
C LEU A 341 19.40 -16.70 -44.68
N SER A 342 20.07 -15.74 -45.36
CA SER A 342 20.10 -14.29 -45.12
C SER A 342 20.58 -13.81 -43.74
N TRP A 343 21.82 -13.46 -43.66
CA TRP A 343 22.56 -12.94 -42.51
C TRP A 343 22.00 -11.65 -41.89
N ARG A 344 21.08 -10.95 -42.53
CA ARG A 344 20.50 -9.67 -42.05
C ARG A 344 19.36 -9.82 -41.02
N TRP A 345 18.64 -10.93 -40.99
CA TRP A 345 17.48 -11.14 -40.10
C TRP A 345 17.79 -12.00 -38.88
N ARG A 346 18.99 -12.56 -38.82
CA ARG A 346 19.41 -13.47 -37.75
C ARG A 346 19.60 -12.81 -36.38
N GLU A 347 19.86 -11.51 -36.35
CA GLU A 347 20.05 -10.74 -35.10
C GLU A 347 18.76 -10.11 -34.56
N PHE A 348 17.74 -10.00 -35.41
CA PHE A 348 16.43 -9.43 -34.97
C PHE A 348 15.82 -10.16 -33.78
N PRO A 349 15.80 -11.51 -33.66
CA PRO A 349 15.34 -12.21 -32.50
C PRO A 349 16.11 -11.86 -31.20
N LYS A 350 17.41 -11.57 -31.33
CA LYS A 350 18.22 -11.16 -30.16
C LYS A 350 17.85 -9.74 -29.68
N VAL A 351 17.61 -8.84 -30.65
CA VAL A 351 17.10 -7.49 -30.34
C VAL A 351 15.75 -7.56 -29.64
N LEU A 352 14.84 -8.37 -30.18
CA LEU A 352 13.51 -8.57 -29.60
C LEU A 352 13.60 -9.21 -28.22
N LEU A 353 14.42 -10.24 -28.05
CA LEU A 353 14.64 -10.89 -26.75
C LEU A 353 15.21 -9.89 -25.72
N SER A 354 16.16 -9.05 -26.13
CA SER A 354 16.73 -8.01 -25.27
C SER A 354 15.67 -6.99 -24.85
N ALA A 355 14.83 -6.54 -25.80
CA ALA A 355 13.72 -5.62 -25.50
C ALA A 355 12.71 -6.24 -24.52
N ILE A 356 12.32 -7.50 -24.72
CA ILE A 356 11.41 -8.23 -23.84
C ILE A 356 12.02 -8.37 -22.44
N THR A 357 13.29 -8.77 -22.34
CA THR A 357 13.98 -8.97 -21.05
C THR A 357 14.07 -7.66 -20.27
N ILE A 358 14.51 -6.58 -20.92
CA ILE A 358 14.65 -5.27 -20.26
C ILE A 358 13.29 -4.71 -19.89
N THR A 359 12.27 -4.82 -20.76
CA THR A 359 10.90 -4.44 -20.44
C THR A 359 10.36 -5.24 -19.26
N GLY A 360 10.61 -6.55 -19.23
CA GLY A 360 10.21 -7.40 -18.09
C GLY A 360 10.85 -6.97 -16.78
N MET A 361 12.14 -6.63 -16.79
CA MET A 361 12.83 -6.11 -15.59
C MET A 361 12.23 -4.78 -15.12
N ILE A 362 12.00 -3.85 -16.05
CA ILE A 362 11.42 -2.54 -15.73
C ILE A 362 10.00 -2.69 -15.23
N TRP A 363 9.22 -3.55 -15.86
CA TRP A 363 7.87 -3.87 -15.42
C TRP A 363 7.88 -4.47 -14.00
N GLY A 364 8.83 -5.38 -13.69
CA GLY A 364 9.03 -5.94 -12.35
C GLY A 364 9.33 -4.84 -11.32
N VAL A 365 10.30 -3.97 -11.56
CA VAL A 365 10.62 -2.84 -10.67
C VAL A 365 9.42 -1.90 -10.49
N ARG A 366 8.68 -1.65 -11.57
CA ARG A 366 7.49 -0.78 -11.55
C ARG A 366 6.36 -1.38 -10.72
N SER A 367 6.05 -2.66 -10.92
CA SER A 367 4.97 -3.35 -10.19
C SER A 367 5.23 -3.47 -8.69
N LEU A 368 6.49 -3.38 -8.26
CA LEU A 368 6.90 -3.23 -6.86
C LEU A 368 6.82 -1.80 -6.31
N GLY A 369 6.39 -0.84 -7.13
CA GLY A 369 6.37 0.57 -6.76
C GLY A 369 7.73 1.27 -6.83
N GLY A 370 8.81 0.60 -7.25
CA GLY A 370 10.16 1.17 -7.29
C GLY A 370 10.29 2.40 -8.21
N LEU A 371 9.43 2.54 -9.19
CA LEU A 371 9.38 3.70 -10.08
C LEU A 371 8.28 4.71 -9.72
N GLN A 372 7.40 4.41 -8.76
CA GLN A 372 6.22 5.21 -8.45
C GLN A 372 6.56 6.67 -8.12
N VAL A 373 7.57 6.90 -7.30
CA VAL A 373 8.02 8.26 -6.92
C VAL A 373 8.48 9.06 -8.16
N TRP A 374 9.20 8.42 -9.08
CA TRP A 374 9.68 9.07 -10.30
C TRP A 374 8.55 9.35 -11.30
N GLU A 375 7.60 8.44 -11.42
CA GLU A 375 6.43 8.61 -12.29
C GLU A 375 5.47 9.69 -11.74
N LEU A 376 5.29 9.79 -10.41
CA LEU A 376 4.53 10.89 -9.78
C LEU A 376 5.22 12.24 -10.01
N LYS A 377 6.54 12.31 -9.93
CA LYS A 377 7.28 13.54 -10.28
C LYS A 377 7.18 13.89 -11.76
N ALA A 378 7.19 12.88 -12.64
CA ALA A 378 6.96 13.08 -14.06
C ALA A 378 5.53 13.60 -14.33
N TYR A 379 4.53 13.07 -13.62
CA TYR A 379 3.17 13.59 -13.64
C TYR A 379 3.10 15.06 -13.24
N ASP A 380 3.73 15.42 -12.10
CA ASP A 380 3.77 16.81 -11.63
C ASP A 380 4.43 17.73 -12.67
N HIS A 381 5.53 17.26 -13.29
CA HIS A 381 6.21 18.02 -14.34
C HIS A 381 5.32 18.23 -15.57
N LEU A 382 4.62 17.18 -16.04
CA LEU A 382 3.69 17.29 -17.15
C LEU A 382 2.52 18.21 -16.80
N MET A 383 2.03 18.19 -15.56
CA MET A 383 0.98 19.09 -15.07
C MET A 383 1.46 20.56 -15.11
N GLN A 384 2.70 20.83 -14.66
CA GLN A 384 3.29 22.16 -14.68
C GLN A 384 3.51 22.73 -16.09
N MET A 385 3.75 21.86 -17.07
CA MET A 385 3.97 22.25 -18.48
C MET A 385 2.66 22.43 -19.25
N ARG A 386 1.52 22.14 -18.65
CA ARG A 386 0.21 22.29 -19.30
C ARG A 386 -0.16 23.77 -19.42
N PRO A 387 -0.78 24.19 -20.54
CA PRO A 387 -1.32 25.55 -20.67
C PRO A 387 -2.30 25.84 -19.52
N ASP A 388 -2.18 27.01 -18.93
CA ASP A 388 -3.03 27.46 -17.83
C ASP A 388 -4.30 28.12 -18.40
N PRO A 389 -5.51 27.55 -18.19
CA PRO A 389 -6.75 28.15 -18.66
C PRO A 389 -7.23 29.33 -17.81
N GLY A 390 -6.49 29.69 -16.76
CA GLY A 390 -6.82 30.80 -15.86
C GLY A 390 -7.91 30.48 -14.83
N ILE A 391 -8.47 31.55 -14.26
CA ILE A 391 -9.49 31.47 -13.21
C ILE A 391 -10.79 30.82 -13.71
N ASP A 392 -11.54 30.24 -12.79
CA ASP A 392 -12.89 29.74 -13.05
C ASP A 392 -13.92 30.81 -12.62
N GLU A 393 -14.50 31.46 -13.61
CA GLU A 393 -15.46 32.57 -13.39
C GLU A 393 -16.76 32.13 -12.71
N ARG A 394 -17.03 30.81 -12.65
CA ARG A 394 -18.20 30.25 -11.96
C ARG A 394 -18.03 30.21 -10.42
N LEU A 395 -16.84 30.53 -9.94
CA LEU A 395 -16.47 30.47 -8.53
C LEU A 395 -16.13 31.84 -7.97
N LEU A 396 -16.39 32.05 -6.67
CA LEU A 396 -15.91 33.18 -5.89
C LEU A 396 -15.47 32.66 -4.53
N LEU A 397 -14.32 33.10 -4.04
CA LEU A 397 -13.83 32.79 -2.70
C LEU A 397 -14.03 33.98 -1.77
N VAL A 398 -14.78 33.77 -0.69
CA VAL A 398 -14.85 34.72 0.42
C VAL A 398 -13.90 34.25 1.50
N THR A 399 -12.82 34.99 1.70
CA THR A 399 -11.72 34.63 2.61
C THR A 399 -11.85 35.36 3.94
N ILE A 400 -11.72 34.61 5.03
CA ILE A 400 -11.62 35.17 6.39
C ILE A 400 -10.14 35.31 6.73
N THR A 401 -9.62 36.52 6.65
CA THR A 401 -8.21 36.84 6.87
C THR A 401 -7.88 37.00 8.35
N GLY A 402 -6.59 37.07 8.68
CA GLY A 402 -6.15 37.38 10.06
C GLY A 402 -6.69 38.71 10.58
N ASN A 403 -6.81 39.73 9.72
CA ASN A 403 -7.39 41.03 10.06
C ASN A 403 -8.89 40.91 10.35
N ASP A 404 -9.62 40.14 9.55
CA ASP A 404 -11.06 39.88 9.78
C ASP A 404 -11.28 39.19 11.12
N VAL A 405 -10.40 38.26 11.50
CA VAL A 405 -10.45 37.57 12.79
C VAL A 405 -10.17 38.53 13.97
N GLN A 406 -9.14 39.38 13.82
CA GLN A 406 -8.77 40.36 14.86
C GLN A 406 -9.81 41.47 15.00
N GLY A 407 -10.50 41.83 13.97
CA GLY A 407 -11.57 42.84 14.00
C GLY A 407 -12.86 42.38 14.72
N GLN A 408 -12.93 41.12 15.15
CA GLN A 408 -14.08 40.53 15.88
C GLN A 408 -13.68 40.27 17.33
N ALA A 409 -14.55 40.60 18.30
CA ALA A 409 -14.29 40.32 19.71
C ALA A 409 -14.08 38.81 19.97
N PRO A 410 -13.03 38.40 20.71
CA PRO A 410 -12.72 37.01 20.97
C PRO A 410 -13.87 36.22 21.61
N GLU A 411 -14.62 36.85 22.53
CA GLU A 411 -15.80 36.31 23.21
C GLU A 411 -16.91 35.98 22.24
N ASP A 412 -17.15 36.79 21.19
CA ASP A 412 -18.18 36.57 20.19
C ASP A 412 -17.83 35.41 19.25
N ARG A 413 -16.54 35.14 19.04
CA ARG A 413 -16.05 34.05 18.19
C ARG A 413 -16.05 32.68 18.86
N GLN A 414 -15.98 32.64 20.17
CA GLN A 414 -15.94 31.37 20.93
C GLN A 414 -14.88 30.37 20.38
N GLY A 415 -13.68 30.87 20.07
CA GLY A 415 -12.60 30.07 19.48
C GLY A 415 -12.72 29.78 17.98
N ARG A 416 -13.75 30.28 17.27
CA ARG A 416 -13.94 30.14 15.83
C ARG A 416 -13.27 31.28 15.05
N SER A 417 -13.10 31.09 13.75
CA SER A 417 -12.58 32.16 12.85
C SER A 417 -13.63 33.25 12.56
N LEU A 418 -14.92 32.93 12.77
CA LEU A 418 -16.04 33.81 12.43
C LEU A 418 -17.11 33.72 13.52
N SER A 419 -17.51 34.89 14.06
CA SER A 419 -18.61 34.98 15.04
C SER A 419 -19.96 34.70 14.37
N GLU A 420 -20.96 34.35 15.15
CA GLU A 420 -22.32 34.07 14.64
C GLU A 420 -22.97 35.33 14.07
N GLY A 421 -22.71 36.49 14.69
CA GLY A 421 -23.20 37.77 14.18
C GLY A 421 -22.60 38.13 12.82
N SER A 422 -21.26 37.99 12.69
CA SER A 422 -20.59 38.26 11.41
C SER A 422 -21.01 37.26 10.32
N LEU A 423 -21.22 35.99 10.67
CA LEU A 423 -21.72 35.00 9.70
C LEU A 423 -23.17 35.31 9.27
N ALA A 424 -24.04 35.73 10.19
CA ALA A 424 -25.39 36.12 9.87
C ALA A 424 -25.42 37.29 8.86
N LEU A 425 -24.66 38.34 9.14
CA LEU A 425 -24.54 39.51 8.25
C LEU A 425 -23.93 39.13 6.89
N LEU A 426 -22.90 38.29 6.87
CA LEU A 426 -22.27 37.84 5.63
C LEU A 426 -23.26 37.05 4.78
N LEU A 427 -24.02 36.13 5.34
CA LEU A 427 -24.98 35.30 4.60
C LEU A 427 -26.13 36.19 4.07
N GLU A 428 -26.69 37.11 4.89
CA GLU A 428 -27.71 38.07 4.49
C GLU A 428 -27.24 38.92 3.29
N LYS A 429 -26.00 39.42 3.36
CA LYS A 429 -25.41 40.23 2.29
C LYS A 429 -25.22 39.43 1.01
N LEU A 430 -24.65 38.23 1.11
CA LEU A 430 -24.43 37.36 -0.05
C LEU A 430 -25.75 36.90 -0.68
N GLU A 431 -26.77 36.55 0.11
CA GLU A 431 -28.11 36.17 -0.39
C GLU A 431 -28.77 37.30 -1.18
N SER A 432 -28.54 38.56 -0.76
CA SER A 432 -29.05 39.74 -1.55
C SER A 432 -28.44 39.85 -2.94
N TYR A 433 -27.25 39.29 -3.17
CA TYR A 433 -26.57 39.27 -4.47
C TYR A 433 -26.91 38.05 -5.32
N GLN A 434 -27.76 37.14 -4.83
CA GLN A 434 -28.29 35.97 -5.52
C GLN A 434 -27.21 34.98 -6.04
N PRO A 435 -26.31 34.46 -5.18
CA PRO A 435 -25.43 33.39 -5.57
C PRO A 435 -26.24 32.13 -5.94
N ARG A 436 -25.72 31.31 -6.84
CA ARG A 436 -26.36 30.04 -7.18
C ARG A 436 -26.19 29.02 -6.07
N VAL A 437 -24.97 28.94 -5.44
CA VAL A 437 -24.64 28.07 -4.32
C VAL A 437 -23.75 28.79 -3.33
N ILE A 438 -23.97 28.58 -2.03
CA ILE A 438 -23.09 29.05 -0.96
C ILE A 438 -22.50 27.82 -0.27
N GLY A 439 -21.18 27.69 -0.28
CA GLY A 439 -20.43 26.67 0.41
C GLY A 439 -19.79 27.21 1.68
N LEU A 440 -20.22 26.72 2.83
CA LEU A 440 -19.64 27.09 4.12
C LEU A 440 -18.50 26.10 4.47
N HIS A 441 -17.27 26.44 4.09
CA HIS A 441 -16.05 25.68 4.41
C HIS A 441 -15.50 26.13 5.78
N LEU A 442 -16.35 26.06 6.80
CA LEU A 442 -16.05 26.39 8.20
C LEU A 442 -16.65 25.33 9.12
N PHE A 443 -15.88 24.83 10.05
CA PHE A 443 -16.35 23.84 11.03
C PHE A 443 -17.18 24.50 12.13
N ARG A 444 -18.41 23.98 12.36
CA ARG A 444 -19.37 24.52 13.33
C ARG A 444 -20.21 23.38 13.92
N GLU A 445 -19.71 22.74 14.96
CA GLU A 445 -20.34 21.55 15.56
C GLU A 445 -21.45 21.89 16.58
N THR A 446 -21.50 23.14 17.04
CA THR A 446 -22.45 23.55 18.09
C THR A 446 -23.67 24.24 17.50
N PRO A 447 -24.84 24.09 18.09
CA PRO A 447 -26.04 24.81 17.69
C PRO A 447 -25.84 26.33 17.69
N VAL A 448 -26.52 27.02 16.80
CA VAL A 448 -26.54 28.49 16.74
C VAL A 448 -27.19 29.05 18.01
N ASN A 449 -26.57 30.07 18.59
CA ASN A 449 -27.12 30.76 19.74
C ASN A 449 -28.54 31.29 19.44
N PRO A 450 -29.55 31.05 20.30
CA PRO A 450 -30.96 31.44 20.08
C PRO A 450 -31.18 32.92 19.76
N GLN A 451 -30.27 33.80 20.11
CA GLN A 451 -30.30 35.22 19.74
C GLN A 451 -30.16 35.47 18.23
N TYR A 452 -29.48 34.60 17.47
CA TYR A 452 -29.25 34.72 16.03
C TYR A 452 -30.24 33.89 15.23
N LYS A 453 -31.57 34.17 15.39
CA LYS A 453 -32.66 33.44 14.72
C LYS A 453 -32.57 33.49 13.19
N THR A 454 -32.10 34.59 12.63
CA THR A 454 -31.90 34.75 11.18
C THR A 454 -30.86 33.74 10.68
N LEU A 455 -29.72 33.63 11.34
CA LEU A 455 -28.67 32.64 10.99
C LEU A 455 -29.21 31.19 11.06
N SER A 456 -29.87 30.85 12.19
CA SER A 456 -30.45 29.51 12.32
C SER A 456 -31.48 29.21 11.23
N ASN A 457 -32.29 30.19 10.84
CA ASN A 457 -33.25 30.03 9.74
C ASN A 457 -32.58 29.89 8.38
N SER A 458 -31.54 30.69 8.08
CA SER A 458 -30.76 30.57 6.84
C SER A 458 -30.13 29.20 6.74
N LEU A 459 -29.44 28.72 7.78
CA LEU A 459 -28.85 27.39 7.83
C LEU A 459 -29.90 26.26 7.63
N LYS A 460 -31.10 26.39 8.20
CA LYS A 460 -32.17 25.39 8.09
C LYS A 460 -32.88 25.39 6.74
N LYS A 461 -33.18 26.56 6.17
CA LYS A 461 -34.16 26.71 5.07
C LYS A 461 -33.51 27.05 3.71
N ASN A 462 -32.35 27.70 3.70
CA ASN A 462 -31.71 28.07 2.45
C ASN A 462 -31.17 26.82 1.73
N ASP A 463 -31.82 26.38 0.68
CA ASP A 463 -31.47 25.19 -0.13
C ASP A 463 -30.19 25.37 -0.98
N ARG A 464 -29.71 26.61 -1.14
CA ARG A 464 -28.47 26.95 -1.81
C ARG A 464 -27.21 26.85 -0.90
N LEU A 465 -27.43 26.78 0.43
CA LEU A 465 -26.36 26.74 1.41
C LEU A 465 -26.00 25.29 1.77
N LEU A 466 -24.72 24.96 1.59
CA LEU A 466 -24.12 23.68 1.97
C LEU A 466 -23.05 23.88 3.05
N ALA A 467 -22.94 22.94 3.97
CA ALA A 467 -21.96 23.00 5.05
C ALA A 467 -21.09 21.75 5.10
N THR A 468 -19.97 21.87 5.82
CA THR A 468 -18.94 20.85 5.90
C THR A 468 -19.03 20.01 7.18
N CYS A 469 -18.57 18.77 7.07
CA CYS A 469 -18.17 17.90 8.19
C CYS A 469 -16.86 17.20 7.85
N GLN A 470 -16.27 16.50 8.78
CA GLN A 470 -15.04 15.74 8.57
C GLN A 470 -15.14 14.37 9.25
N TYR A 471 -14.76 13.33 8.53
CA TYR A 471 -14.60 11.99 9.11
C TYR A 471 -13.39 11.97 10.03
N GLY A 472 -13.59 11.41 11.24
CA GLY A 472 -12.48 11.08 12.13
C GLY A 472 -11.64 9.92 11.63
N ASN A 473 -10.38 9.91 12.05
CA ASN A 473 -9.46 8.79 11.90
C ASN A 473 -8.84 8.42 13.26
N HIS A 474 -7.93 7.44 13.27
CA HIS A 474 -7.28 7.01 14.52
C HIS A 474 -6.43 8.10 15.20
N GLN A 475 -6.05 9.15 14.48
CA GLN A 475 -5.18 10.23 14.97
C GLN A 475 -5.95 11.52 15.26
N GLU A 476 -7.04 11.76 14.53
CA GLU A 476 -7.84 12.99 14.66
C GLU A 476 -9.32 12.66 14.80
N PRO A 477 -10.02 13.28 15.78
CA PRO A 477 -11.47 13.14 15.91
C PRO A 477 -12.16 13.73 14.69
N GLY A 478 -13.31 13.18 14.32
CA GLY A 478 -14.18 13.76 13.32
C GLY A 478 -14.76 15.11 13.75
N VAL A 479 -15.30 15.83 12.79
CA VAL A 479 -15.96 17.12 13.03
C VAL A 479 -17.40 17.00 12.54
N PHE A 480 -18.35 17.20 13.45
CA PHE A 480 -19.79 17.17 13.15
C PHE A 480 -20.20 18.38 12.29
N PRO A 481 -21.19 18.21 11.40
CA PRO A 481 -21.75 19.34 10.66
C PRO A 481 -22.57 20.25 11.59
N PRO A 482 -22.87 21.50 11.16
CA PRO A 482 -23.79 22.35 11.86
C PRO A 482 -25.15 21.66 12.06
N PRO A 483 -25.69 21.56 13.31
CA PRO A 483 -26.92 20.83 13.58
C PRO A 483 -28.15 21.35 12.83
N GLU A 484 -28.15 22.61 12.44
CA GLU A 484 -29.22 23.24 11.68
C GLU A 484 -29.27 22.83 10.21
N VAL A 485 -28.15 22.36 9.64
CA VAL A 485 -28.07 22.04 8.20
C VAL A 485 -28.53 20.60 7.96
N PRO A 486 -29.57 20.37 7.15
CA PRO A 486 -30.04 19.04 6.82
C PRO A 486 -28.99 18.17 6.12
N LEU A 487 -29.06 16.85 6.32
CA LEU A 487 -28.11 15.87 5.80
C LEU A 487 -27.85 15.98 4.29
N ASN A 488 -28.87 16.24 3.50
CA ASN A 488 -28.75 16.39 2.03
C ASN A 488 -27.93 17.61 1.60
N ARG A 489 -27.66 18.54 2.51
CA ARG A 489 -26.86 19.75 2.29
C ARG A 489 -25.53 19.74 3.04
N GLN A 490 -25.09 18.56 3.49
CA GLN A 490 -23.80 18.34 4.12
C GLN A 490 -22.84 17.65 3.16
N GLY A 491 -21.55 17.98 3.25
CA GLY A 491 -20.48 17.35 2.50
C GLY A 491 -19.20 17.22 3.33
N PHE A 492 -18.47 16.14 3.17
CA PHE A 492 -17.21 15.96 3.90
C PHE A 492 -16.04 16.67 3.19
N THR A 493 -15.04 17.10 3.98
CA THR A 493 -13.86 17.82 3.49
C THR A 493 -12.55 17.04 3.63
N ASN A 494 -12.61 15.76 3.96
CA ASN A 494 -11.42 14.93 4.05
C ASN A 494 -10.64 14.91 2.73
N ILE A 495 -9.30 15.03 2.84
CA ILE A 495 -8.37 15.09 1.73
C ILE A 495 -7.43 13.88 1.80
N VAL A 496 -7.07 13.34 0.66
CA VAL A 496 -6.13 12.23 0.53
C VAL A 496 -4.85 12.74 -0.11
N SER A 497 -3.76 12.69 0.64
CA SER A 497 -2.41 13.02 0.16
C SER A 497 -1.67 11.75 -0.29
N ASP A 498 -0.72 11.91 -1.20
CA ASP A 498 0.26 10.87 -1.49
C ASP A 498 1.36 10.85 -0.42
N GLN A 499 2.22 9.82 -0.45
CA GLN A 499 3.30 9.66 0.54
C GLN A 499 4.28 10.86 0.61
N ASP A 500 4.40 11.63 -0.46
CA ASP A 500 5.21 12.85 -0.51
C ASP A 500 4.47 14.11 -0.04
N GLY A 501 3.24 13.97 0.48
CA GLY A 501 2.39 15.05 0.97
C GLY A 501 1.68 15.84 -0.13
N VAL A 502 1.86 15.49 -1.39
CA VAL A 502 1.23 16.17 -2.54
C VAL A 502 -0.18 15.65 -2.77
N ILE A 503 -1.12 16.56 -2.98
CA ILE A 503 -2.51 16.23 -3.30
C ILE A 503 -2.64 16.04 -4.81
N ARG A 504 -2.82 14.80 -5.25
CA ARG A 504 -3.06 14.46 -6.68
C ARG A 504 -4.40 13.76 -6.90
N ARG A 505 -5.12 13.50 -5.82
CA ARG A 505 -6.38 12.74 -5.84
C ARG A 505 -7.53 13.53 -5.24
N ASN A 506 -8.71 13.30 -5.77
CA ASN A 506 -9.96 13.87 -5.28
C ASN A 506 -10.85 12.74 -4.76
N LEU A 507 -11.26 12.82 -3.50
CA LEU A 507 -12.14 11.85 -2.84
C LEU A 507 -13.60 12.26 -3.02
N LEU A 508 -14.36 11.51 -3.82
CA LEU A 508 -15.73 11.83 -4.16
C LEU A 508 -16.73 11.34 -3.12
N SER A 509 -16.57 10.09 -2.71
CA SER A 509 -17.50 9.46 -1.76
C SER A 509 -16.80 8.43 -0.90
N VAL A 510 -17.34 8.23 0.31
CA VAL A 510 -16.87 7.23 1.29
C VAL A 510 -18.06 6.55 1.97
N GLY A 511 -17.77 5.50 2.77
CA GLY A 511 -18.77 4.90 3.66
C GLY A 511 -19.21 5.88 4.76
N LEU A 512 -20.40 5.66 5.32
CA LEU A 512 -20.94 6.49 6.40
C LEU A 512 -20.11 6.33 7.68
N SER A 513 -19.96 7.42 8.44
CA SER A 513 -19.38 7.45 9.78
C SER A 513 -20.33 8.14 10.76
N ALA A 514 -20.12 7.92 12.07
CA ALA A 514 -20.92 8.56 13.12
C ALA A 514 -20.76 10.08 13.11
N ASP A 515 -19.55 10.59 12.85
CA ASP A 515 -19.21 12.00 12.93
C ASP A 515 -19.73 12.81 11.72
N CYS A 516 -19.81 12.16 10.56
CA CYS A 516 -20.15 12.80 9.29
C CYS A 516 -21.01 11.82 8.47
N GLN A 517 -22.31 11.98 8.48
CA GLN A 517 -23.27 11.02 7.92
C GLN A 517 -23.50 11.18 6.40
N THR A 518 -22.82 12.12 5.73
CA THR A 518 -22.90 12.27 4.28
C THR A 518 -21.94 11.31 3.58
N ARG A 519 -22.34 10.77 2.45
CA ARG A 519 -21.48 9.90 1.62
C ARG A 519 -20.56 10.68 0.68
N PHE A 520 -20.92 11.94 0.36
CA PHE A 520 -20.31 12.70 -0.71
C PHE A 520 -19.44 13.84 -0.19
N SER A 521 -18.37 14.14 -0.93
CA SER A 521 -17.49 15.26 -0.62
C SER A 521 -18.23 16.60 -0.76
N PHE A 522 -17.72 17.59 -0.04
CA PHE A 522 -18.23 18.96 -0.08
C PHE A 522 -18.12 19.54 -1.50
N SER A 523 -17.00 19.34 -2.17
CA SER A 523 -16.81 19.76 -3.55
C SER A 523 -17.78 19.10 -4.52
N TRP A 524 -18.09 17.80 -4.34
CA TRP A 524 -19.11 17.11 -5.12
C TRP A 524 -20.50 17.71 -4.91
N LYS A 525 -20.88 17.93 -3.65
CA LYS A 525 -22.19 18.49 -3.30
C LYS A 525 -22.39 19.91 -3.82
N LEU A 526 -21.34 20.75 -3.81
CA LEU A 526 -21.38 22.08 -4.40
C LEU A 526 -21.60 22.02 -5.92
N ALA A 527 -20.84 21.16 -6.61
CA ALA A 527 -20.98 20.97 -8.05
C ALA A 527 -22.35 20.36 -8.41
N GLU A 528 -22.81 19.35 -7.68
CA GLU A 528 -24.12 18.71 -7.86
C GLU A 528 -25.26 19.75 -7.76
N ARG A 529 -25.23 20.60 -6.73
CA ARG A 529 -26.24 21.65 -6.54
C ARG A 529 -26.21 22.70 -7.65
N TYR A 530 -25.02 23.14 -8.08
CA TYR A 530 -24.86 24.07 -9.18
C TYR A 530 -25.39 23.49 -10.50
N LEU A 531 -25.00 22.24 -10.80
CA LEU A 531 -25.39 21.55 -12.04
C LEU A 531 -26.88 21.18 -12.10
N ALA A 532 -27.54 21.05 -10.95
CA ALA A 532 -28.99 20.81 -10.91
C ALA A 532 -29.79 21.95 -11.58
N ASP A 533 -29.35 23.19 -11.43
CA ASP A 533 -29.97 24.35 -12.10
C ASP A 533 -29.73 24.33 -13.63
N GLU A 534 -28.65 23.66 -14.10
CA GLU A 534 -28.37 23.34 -15.51
C GLU A 534 -29.10 22.07 -15.99
N LYS A 535 -29.95 21.46 -15.16
CA LYS A 535 -30.66 20.19 -15.42
C LYS A 535 -29.69 19.01 -15.67
N ILE A 536 -28.49 19.05 -15.07
CA ILE A 536 -27.52 17.99 -15.07
C ILE A 536 -27.51 17.35 -13.71
N PHE A 537 -27.95 16.09 -13.64
CA PHE A 537 -28.05 15.36 -12.42
C PHE A 537 -26.95 14.28 -12.36
N ALA A 538 -26.47 14.00 -11.13
CA ALA A 538 -25.60 12.90 -10.88
C ALA A 538 -26.39 11.59 -11.03
N GLU A 539 -25.85 10.65 -11.76
CA GLU A 539 -26.42 9.31 -11.93
C GLU A 539 -25.43 8.24 -11.50
N THR A 540 -25.97 7.08 -11.18
CA THR A 540 -25.14 5.90 -10.86
C THR A 540 -25.34 4.86 -11.96
N THR A 541 -24.23 4.33 -12.51
CA THR A 541 -24.29 3.28 -13.51
C THR A 541 -24.75 1.96 -12.88
N SER A 542 -25.11 0.96 -13.70
CA SER A 542 -25.44 -0.40 -13.24
C SER A 542 -24.29 -1.06 -12.43
N GLU A 543 -23.06 -0.62 -12.63
CA GLU A 543 -21.86 -1.06 -11.90
C GLU A 543 -21.60 -0.23 -10.63
N GLY A 544 -22.50 0.66 -10.23
CA GLY A 544 -22.34 1.49 -9.03
C GLY A 544 -21.38 2.69 -9.19
N LYS A 545 -20.92 3.00 -10.40
CA LYS A 545 -20.03 4.13 -10.67
C LYS A 545 -20.83 5.42 -10.84
N LEU A 546 -20.30 6.52 -10.32
CA LEU A 546 -20.90 7.85 -10.48
C LEU A 546 -20.67 8.38 -11.92
N LYS A 547 -21.62 9.14 -12.46
CA LYS A 547 -21.47 9.82 -13.73
C LYS A 547 -22.20 11.19 -13.75
N PHE A 548 -21.66 12.10 -14.54
CA PHE A 548 -22.37 13.32 -15.02
C PHE A 548 -22.50 13.23 -16.53
N ARG A 549 -23.71 13.38 -17.05
CA ARG A 549 -24.01 13.20 -18.49
C ARG A 549 -23.42 11.88 -19.02
N ASN A 550 -22.46 11.96 -19.95
CA ASN A 550 -21.80 10.80 -20.56
C ASN A 550 -20.47 10.43 -19.88
N THR A 551 -19.99 11.21 -18.92
CA THR A 551 -18.69 10.99 -18.28
C THR A 551 -18.85 10.16 -17.02
N VAL A 552 -18.34 8.94 -17.06
CA VAL A 552 -18.29 8.00 -15.90
C VAL A 552 -17.00 8.24 -15.13
N PHE A 553 -17.11 8.44 -13.82
CA PHE A 553 -15.96 8.61 -12.94
C PHE A 553 -15.31 7.25 -12.66
N LYS A 554 -14.16 7.01 -13.29
CA LYS A 554 -13.39 5.80 -13.08
C LYS A 554 -12.70 5.84 -11.72
N ILE A 555 -12.94 4.85 -10.90
CA ILE A 555 -12.35 4.72 -9.57
C ILE A 555 -10.87 4.38 -9.70
N LEU A 556 -10.03 5.00 -8.85
CA LEU A 556 -8.65 4.60 -8.65
C LEU A 556 -8.62 3.31 -7.83
N GLU A 557 -8.01 2.29 -8.37
CA GLU A 557 -7.77 0.99 -7.73
C GLU A 557 -6.26 0.76 -7.65
N GLN A 558 -5.82 -0.17 -6.84
CA GLN A 558 -4.42 -0.59 -6.84
C GLN A 558 -4.05 -1.12 -8.23
N GLY A 559 -2.93 -0.68 -8.77
CA GLY A 559 -2.54 -0.92 -10.16
C GLY A 559 -3.06 0.12 -11.16
N SER A 560 -3.82 1.14 -10.71
CA SER A 560 -4.28 2.22 -11.59
C SER A 560 -3.12 3.15 -11.97
N GLY A 561 -2.67 3.06 -13.23
CA GLY A 561 -1.57 3.88 -13.72
C GLY A 561 -0.30 3.64 -12.88
N VAL A 562 0.22 4.71 -12.27
CA VAL A 562 1.46 4.66 -11.47
C VAL A 562 1.24 4.15 -10.05
N TYR A 563 0.01 4.12 -9.54
CA TYR A 563 -0.28 3.66 -8.17
C TYR A 563 -0.22 2.14 -8.04
N GLN A 564 0.99 1.60 -8.07
CA GLN A 564 1.22 0.16 -7.97
C GLN A 564 1.16 -0.33 -6.51
N THR A 565 1.62 0.50 -5.57
CA THR A 565 1.65 0.19 -4.13
C THR A 565 1.25 1.39 -3.29
N GLY A 566 0.82 1.16 -2.03
CA GLY A 566 0.58 2.23 -1.05
C GLY A 566 -0.60 3.16 -1.37
N LEU A 567 -1.51 2.78 -2.24
CA LEU A 567 -2.73 3.52 -2.47
C LEU A 567 -3.70 3.30 -1.30
N ASP A 568 -4.08 4.36 -0.60
CA ASP A 568 -5.24 4.31 0.27
C ASP A 568 -6.50 4.23 -0.61
N TRP A 569 -7.02 3.01 -0.77
CA TRP A 569 -8.16 2.69 -1.64
C TRP A 569 -9.53 2.95 -1.00
N ARG A 570 -9.57 3.55 0.21
CA ARG A 570 -10.84 3.87 0.88
C ARG A 570 -11.61 4.91 0.09
N GLY A 571 -12.89 4.62 -0.16
CA GLY A 571 -13.79 5.52 -0.87
C GLY A 571 -13.57 5.56 -2.39
N HIS A 572 -14.39 6.35 -3.05
CA HIS A 572 -14.35 6.59 -4.49
C HIS A 572 -13.38 7.74 -4.78
N GLN A 573 -12.19 7.44 -5.24
CA GLN A 573 -11.15 8.42 -5.56
C GLN A 573 -10.93 8.51 -7.07
N ILE A 574 -10.63 9.72 -7.55
CA ILE A 574 -10.22 9.99 -8.93
C ILE A 574 -8.95 10.85 -8.93
N MET A 575 -8.24 10.90 -10.06
CA MET A 575 -7.16 11.88 -10.24
C MET A 575 -7.70 13.31 -10.27
N LEU A 576 -7.09 14.19 -9.48
CA LEU A 576 -7.42 15.62 -9.48
C LEU A 576 -6.76 16.30 -10.69
N ASN A 577 -7.62 16.78 -11.58
CA ASN A 577 -7.21 17.52 -12.76
C ASN A 577 -7.24 19.03 -12.44
N TYR A 578 -6.15 19.53 -11.86
CA TYR A 578 -6.04 20.95 -11.50
C TYR A 578 -6.27 21.86 -12.70
N ARG A 579 -7.03 22.93 -12.52
CA ARG A 579 -7.29 23.90 -13.57
C ARG A 579 -6.11 24.84 -13.79
N THR A 580 -5.59 25.45 -12.73
CA THR A 580 -4.56 26.48 -12.80
C THR A 580 -3.51 26.34 -11.71
N SER A 581 -2.32 26.80 -11.99
CA SER A 581 -1.25 26.98 -10.99
C SER A 581 -1.38 28.30 -10.23
N GLY A 582 -2.19 29.22 -10.72
CA GLY A 582 -2.46 30.53 -10.16
C GLY A 582 -3.65 30.53 -9.20
N GLU A 583 -4.34 31.65 -9.18
CA GLU A 583 -5.62 31.77 -8.47
C GLU A 583 -6.71 31.04 -9.22
N ILE A 584 -7.47 30.19 -8.50
CA ILE A 584 -8.54 29.38 -9.10
C ILE A 584 -9.80 30.20 -9.35
N ALA A 585 -10.04 31.22 -8.52
CA ALA A 585 -11.23 32.06 -8.56
C ALA A 585 -10.91 33.46 -8.04
N PRO A 586 -11.73 34.47 -8.35
CA PRO A 586 -11.67 35.78 -7.70
C PRO A 586 -11.77 35.61 -6.17
N LYS A 587 -11.07 36.46 -5.41
CA LYS A 587 -11.08 36.45 -3.95
C LYS A 587 -11.54 37.79 -3.42
N VAL A 588 -12.41 37.74 -2.43
CA VAL A 588 -12.83 38.89 -1.65
C VAL A 588 -12.70 38.57 -0.16
N THR A 589 -12.44 39.58 0.66
CA THR A 589 -12.37 39.37 2.12
C THR A 589 -13.74 39.52 2.76
N LEU A 590 -13.91 38.98 3.96
CA LEU A 590 -15.10 39.17 4.79
C LEU A 590 -15.41 40.68 4.93
N SER A 591 -14.38 41.47 5.28
CA SER A 591 -14.54 42.93 5.45
C SER A 591 -15.06 43.63 4.21
N GLN A 592 -14.57 43.28 3.02
CA GLN A 592 -15.04 43.85 1.75
C GLN A 592 -16.51 43.53 1.47
N VAL A 593 -16.92 42.27 1.75
CA VAL A 593 -18.35 41.89 1.55
C VAL A 593 -19.25 42.67 2.53
N LEU A 594 -18.86 42.76 3.80
CA LEU A 594 -19.62 43.47 4.82
C LEU A 594 -19.68 44.96 4.57
N ALA A 595 -18.61 45.58 4.07
CA ALA A 595 -18.58 47.00 3.66
C ALA A 595 -19.40 47.26 2.39
N GLY A 596 -19.78 46.23 1.66
CA GLY A 596 -20.49 46.39 0.37
C GLY A 596 -19.59 46.82 -0.79
N GLU A 597 -18.29 46.59 -0.67
CA GLU A 597 -17.27 46.94 -1.68
C GLU A 597 -17.16 45.86 -2.80
N VAL A 598 -17.98 44.80 -2.74
CA VAL A 598 -17.99 43.73 -3.72
C VAL A 598 -19.05 44.00 -4.76
N ASP A 599 -18.67 43.93 -6.03
CA ASP A 599 -19.60 44.02 -7.14
C ASP A 599 -20.60 42.83 -7.07
N PRO A 600 -21.92 43.10 -7.03
CA PRO A 600 -22.96 42.05 -7.06
C PRO A 600 -22.79 41.05 -8.20
N GLU A 601 -22.28 41.46 -9.37
CA GLU A 601 -22.08 40.63 -10.54
C GLU A 601 -20.98 39.57 -10.30
N TRP A 602 -20.07 39.78 -9.34
CA TRP A 602 -19.08 38.79 -8.94
C TRP A 602 -19.67 37.69 -8.06
N VAL A 603 -20.83 37.88 -7.48
CA VAL A 603 -21.53 36.94 -6.63
C VAL A 603 -22.67 36.25 -7.39
N ARG A 604 -23.36 37.00 -8.24
CA ARG A 604 -24.53 36.52 -8.94
C ARG A 604 -24.27 35.29 -9.76
N ASP A 605 -25.12 34.27 -9.59
CA ASP A 605 -25.11 33.01 -10.33
C ASP A 605 -23.83 32.17 -10.20
N ARG A 606 -23.00 32.41 -9.16
CA ARG A 606 -21.76 31.70 -8.89
C ARG A 606 -21.85 30.76 -7.68
N ILE A 607 -20.90 29.87 -7.57
CA ILE A 607 -20.62 29.15 -6.33
C ILE A 607 -19.72 30.04 -5.47
N VAL A 608 -20.21 30.45 -4.33
CA VAL A 608 -19.45 31.23 -3.33
C VAL A 608 -18.95 30.30 -2.26
N ILE A 609 -17.63 30.13 -2.11
CA ILE A 609 -17.04 29.30 -1.05
C ILE A 609 -16.45 30.21 0.02
N ILE A 610 -16.98 30.09 1.25
CA ILE A 610 -16.56 30.87 2.40
C ILE A 610 -15.57 30.02 3.20
N GLY A 611 -14.35 30.49 3.43
CA GLY A 611 -13.36 29.78 4.21
C GLY A 611 -12.28 30.69 4.80
N THR A 612 -11.51 30.15 5.75
CA THR A 612 -10.42 30.90 6.39
C THR A 612 -9.10 30.73 5.66
N THR A 613 -8.29 31.77 5.65
CA THR A 613 -6.90 31.71 5.17
C THR A 613 -5.90 31.89 6.31
N THR A 614 -6.39 31.89 7.57
CA THR A 614 -5.58 32.14 8.75
C THR A 614 -5.04 30.80 9.32
N PRO A 615 -3.73 30.61 9.40
CA PRO A 615 -3.11 29.36 9.88
C PRO A 615 -3.57 28.92 11.28
N SER A 616 -3.99 29.88 12.12
CA SER A 616 -4.44 29.63 13.50
C SER A 616 -5.71 28.78 13.61
N PHE A 617 -6.44 28.56 12.52
CA PHE A 617 -7.72 27.83 12.52
C PHE A 617 -7.67 26.49 11.79
N LYS A 618 -6.51 25.82 11.80
CA LYS A 618 -6.29 24.47 11.22
C LYS A 618 -6.60 24.37 9.71
N ASP A 619 -6.64 25.51 8.99
CA ASP A 619 -6.64 25.42 7.54
C ASP A 619 -5.23 25.09 7.07
N HIS A 620 -5.01 23.80 6.81
CA HIS A 620 -3.71 23.29 6.40
C HIS A 620 -3.31 23.89 5.05
N LEU A 621 -2.03 24.21 4.92
CA LEU A 621 -1.44 24.55 3.64
C LEU A 621 -1.05 23.27 2.91
N TRP A 622 -1.65 23.07 1.75
CA TRP A 622 -1.51 21.83 0.99
C TRP A 622 -0.49 21.96 -0.13
N LEU A 623 0.30 20.89 -0.33
CA LEU A 623 1.18 20.75 -1.48
C LEU A 623 0.39 20.23 -2.68
N THR A 624 0.67 20.79 -3.85
CA THR A 624 0.05 20.41 -5.13
C THR A 624 1.13 20.02 -6.15
N PRO A 625 0.79 19.46 -7.30
CA PRO A 625 1.73 19.26 -8.40
C PRO A 625 2.50 20.52 -8.82
N TYR A 626 1.96 21.70 -8.53
CA TYR A 626 2.61 23.00 -8.80
C TYR A 626 3.52 23.48 -7.69
N SER A 627 3.57 22.80 -6.55
CA SER A 627 4.43 23.16 -5.44
C SER A 627 5.90 22.86 -5.78
N SER A 628 6.69 23.91 -5.95
CA SER A 628 8.12 23.79 -6.22
C SER A 628 8.89 23.60 -4.90
N ARG A 629 9.95 22.79 -4.90
CA ARG A 629 10.90 22.71 -3.79
C ARG A 629 11.78 23.95 -3.65
N LYS A 630 11.68 24.93 -4.57
CA LYS A 630 12.35 26.22 -4.45
C LYS A 630 11.62 27.06 -3.40
N GLN A 631 12.34 27.67 -2.50
CA GLN A 631 11.76 28.55 -1.48
C GLN A 631 11.36 29.91 -2.08
N PRO A 632 10.20 30.49 -1.68
CA PRO A 632 9.18 29.91 -0.80
C PRO A 632 8.39 28.80 -1.50
N ILE A 633 8.07 27.73 -0.76
CA ILE A 633 7.25 26.63 -1.27
C ILE A 633 5.85 27.16 -1.53
N LYS A 634 5.36 27.02 -2.75
CA LYS A 634 4.00 27.42 -3.11
C LYS A 634 3.01 26.38 -2.57
N THR A 635 2.15 26.80 -1.68
CA THR A 635 1.06 25.98 -1.10
C THR A 635 -0.28 26.65 -1.37
N ILE A 636 -1.36 25.89 -1.25
CA ILE A 636 -2.73 26.40 -1.35
C ILE A 636 -3.49 26.11 -0.06
N THR A 637 -4.49 26.94 0.26
CA THR A 637 -5.39 26.71 1.40
C THR A 637 -6.38 25.57 1.11
N GLY A 638 -7.00 25.01 2.15
CA GLY A 638 -8.05 24.02 2.00
C GLY A 638 -9.24 24.55 1.19
N THR A 639 -9.57 25.82 1.35
CA THR A 639 -10.65 26.47 0.58
C THR A 639 -10.33 26.54 -0.91
N GLU A 640 -9.09 26.91 -1.28
CA GLU A 640 -8.64 26.91 -2.68
C GLU A 640 -8.59 25.49 -3.25
N LEU A 641 -8.20 24.52 -2.46
CA LEU A 641 -8.18 23.11 -2.87
C LEU A 641 -9.61 22.60 -3.16
N GLN A 642 -10.59 22.93 -2.30
CA GLN A 642 -11.99 22.62 -2.56
C GLN A 642 -12.49 23.30 -3.84
N ALA A 643 -12.08 24.54 -4.09
CA ALA A 643 -12.42 25.26 -5.33
C ALA A 643 -11.85 24.57 -6.58
N GLN A 644 -10.59 24.08 -6.54
CA GLN A 644 -10.01 23.27 -7.63
C GLN A 644 -10.82 21.99 -7.89
N MET A 645 -11.25 21.30 -6.81
CA MET A 645 -12.07 20.10 -6.90
C MET A 645 -13.45 20.39 -7.50
N VAL A 646 -14.09 21.50 -7.09
CA VAL A 646 -15.39 21.94 -7.68
C VAL A 646 -15.21 22.26 -9.14
N SER A 647 -14.19 23.05 -9.48
CA SER A 647 -13.88 23.44 -10.87
C SER A 647 -13.69 22.22 -11.76
N GLN A 648 -13.04 21.17 -11.29
CA GLN A 648 -12.89 19.90 -12.01
C GLN A 648 -14.25 19.32 -12.40
N PHE A 649 -15.21 19.23 -11.46
CA PHE A 649 -16.53 18.65 -11.73
C PHE A 649 -17.34 19.51 -12.69
N LEU A 650 -17.30 20.84 -12.53
CA LEU A 650 -17.96 21.76 -13.45
C LEU A 650 -17.39 21.68 -14.86
N SER A 651 -16.06 21.63 -14.98
CA SER A 651 -15.39 21.55 -16.28
C SER A 651 -15.66 20.22 -17.00
N ILE A 652 -15.77 19.12 -16.24
CA ILE A 652 -16.19 17.83 -16.80
C ILE A 652 -17.62 17.88 -17.32
N ALA A 653 -18.55 18.48 -16.57
CA ALA A 653 -19.96 18.47 -16.90
C ALA A 653 -20.35 19.51 -17.98
N LEU A 654 -19.68 20.68 -17.99
CA LEU A 654 -20.04 21.81 -18.82
C LEU A 654 -19.05 22.03 -19.97
N ASP A 655 -17.75 21.88 -19.73
CA ASP A 655 -16.69 22.22 -20.71
C ASP A 655 -16.19 20.97 -21.45
N ASN A 656 -16.76 19.78 -21.20
CA ASN A 656 -16.32 18.47 -21.74
C ASN A 656 -14.82 18.17 -21.45
N GLN A 657 -14.29 18.69 -20.35
CA GLN A 657 -12.91 18.42 -19.96
C GLN A 657 -12.75 16.92 -19.65
N PRO A 658 -11.76 16.24 -20.25
CA PRO A 658 -11.57 14.82 -19.98
C PRO A 658 -11.10 14.57 -18.53
N LEU A 659 -11.56 13.47 -17.96
CA LEU A 659 -10.92 12.90 -16.77
C LEU A 659 -9.49 12.46 -17.10
N ILE A 660 -8.62 12.47 -16.09
CA ILE A 660 -7.31 11.82 -16.22
C ILE A 660 -7.55 10.31 -16.36
N TRP A 661 -7.08 9.75 -17.46
CA TRP A 661 -7.18 8.33 -17.79
C TRP A 661 -5.80 7.71 -18.01
N TRP A 662 -5.72 6.41 -17.86
CA TRP A 662 -4.48 5.62 -18.03
C TRP A 662 -4.79 4.33 -18.80
N PHE A 663 -3.77 3.75 -19.39
CA PHE A 663 -3.91 2.45 -20.02
C PHE A 663 -4.15 1.35 -18.98
N PRO A 664 -4.82 0.24 -19.35
CA PRO A 664 -4.79 -0.97 -18.56
C PRO A 664 -3.35 -1.54 -18.53
N ASP A 665 -3.02 -2.37 -17.54
CA ASP A 665 -1.66 -2.89 -17.32
C ASP A 665 -1.01 -3.51 -18.57
N TRP A 666 -1.80 -4.26 -19.34
CA TRP A 666 -1.34 -4.82 -20.61
C TRP A 666 -1.01 -3.73 -21.66
N GLY A 667 -1.78 -2.67 -21.69
CA GLY A 667 -1.57 -1.53 -22.60
C GLY A 667 -0.30 -0.76 -22.25
N GLU A 668 -0.05 -0.53 -20.94
CA GLU A 668 1.19 0.09 -20.46
C GLU A 668 2.41 -0.78 -20.76
N SER A 669 2.28 -2.10 -20.58
CA SER A 669 3.34 -3.06 -20.92
C SER A 669 3.69 -3.03 -22.41
N ILE A 670 2.68 -2.99 -23.29
CA ILE A 670 2.87 -2.84 -24.75
C ILE A 670 3.52 -1.51 -25.07
N TRP A 671 3.12 -0.42 -24.41
CA TRP A 671 3.71 0.90 -24.60
C TRP A 671 5.21 0.90 -24.28
N ILE A 672 5.60 0.38 -23.12
CA ILE A 672 7.01 0.27 -22.68
C ILE A 672 7.80 -0.63 -23.64
N LEU A 673 7.25 -1.79 -24.02
CA LEU A 673 7.88 -2.74 -24.94
C LEU A 673 8.10 -2.12 -26.33
N SER A 674 7.13 -1.37 -26.84
CA SER A 674 7.23 -0.71 -28.15
C SER A 674 8.43 0.24 -28.21
N TRP A 675 8.61 1.08 -27.18
CA TRP A 675 9.76 1.96 -27.07
C TRP A 675 11.09 1.21 -26.89
N SER A 676 11.06 0.09 -26.14
CA SER A 676 12.24 -0.79 -25.99
C SER A 676 12.63 -1.44 -27.33
N ILE A 677 11.66 -1.85 -28.16
CA ILE A 677 11.93 -2.41 -29.51
C ILE A 677 12.54 -1.34 -30.42
N VAL A 678 11.94 -0.14 -30.47
CA VAL A 678 12.48 0.99 -31.26
C VAL A 678 13.94 1.27 -30.84
N ALA A 679 14.19 1.30 -29.56
CA ALA A 679 15.53 1.50 -29.01
C ALA A 679 16.50 0.38 -29.36
N GLY A 680 16.06 -0.86 -29.32
CA GLY A 680 16.84 -2.02 -29.74
C GLY A 680 17.26 -1.94 -31.22
N LEU A 681 16.34 -1.49 -32.08
CA LEU A 681 16.62 -1.27 -33.51
C LEU A 681 17.66 -0.14 -33.72
N ILE A 682 17.60 0.93 -32.93
CA ILE A 682 18.60 2.01 -32.93
C ILE A 682 19.95 1.46 -32.51
N GLY A 683 20.06 0.76 -31.39
CA GLY A 683 21.29 0.16 -30.88
C GLY A 683 21.89 -0.85 -31.84
N TRP A 684 21.05 -1.58 -32.58
CA TRP A 684 21.50 -2.53 -33.63
C TRP A 684 22.03 -1.87 -34.91
N ARG A 685 21.36 -0.78 -35.35
CA ARG A 685 21.65 -0.17 -36.64
C ARG A 685 22.73 0.89 -36.60
N VAL A 686 22.85 1.60 -35.46
CA VAL A 686 23.78 2.73 -35.34
C VAL A 686 25.18 2.28 -34.93
N ARG A 687 26.20 2.69 -35.68
CA ARG A 687 27.61 2.27 -35.48
C ARG A 687 28.45 3.34 -34.77
N SER A 688 28.16 4.61 -35.02
CA SER A 688 28.94 5.72 -34.47
C SER A 688 28.41 6.12 -33.07
N PRO A 689 29.32 6.33 -32.08
CA PRO A 689 28.87 6.80 -30.73
C PRO A 689 28.14 8.13 -30.77
N LYS A 690 28.57 9.06 -31.62
CA LYS A 690 27.88 10.36 -31.78
C LYS A 690 26.48 10.18 -32.34
N ALA A 691 26.34 9.38 -33.42
CA ALA A 691 25.02 9.08 -33.99
C ALA A 691 24.14 8.28 -33.04
N PHE A 692 24.71 7.39 -32.21
CA PHE A 692 23.98 6.67 -31.17
C PHE A 692 23.37 7.63 -30.13
N LEU A 693 24.18 8.55 -29.59
CA LEU A 693 23.73 9.53 -28.62
C LEU A 693 22.66 10.47 -29.21
N THR A 694 22.87 10.95 -30.44
CA THR A 694 21.88 11.86 -31.06
C THR A 694 20.57 11.15 -31.37
N THR A 695 20.59 9.95 -31.95
CA THR A 695 19.37 9.21 -32.28
C THR A 695 18.59 8.78 -31.01
N THR A 696 19.31 8.30 -30.00
CA THR A 696 18.68 7.94 -28.71
C THR A 696 18.08 9.17 -28.01
N GLY A 697 18.82 10.29 -27.98
CA GLY A 697 18.34 11.56 -27.44
C GLY A 697 17.11 12.10 -28.18
N THR A 698 17.13 12.08 -29.54
CA THR A 698 15.96 12.47 -30.33
C THR A 698 14.75 11.59 -30.04
N THR A 699 14.95 10.27 -29.89
CA THR A 699 13.86 9.33 -29.59
C THR A 699 13.27 9.59 -28.19
N LEU A 700 14.10 9.96 -27.20
CA LEU A 700 13.62 10.38 -25.87
C LEU A 700 12.77 11.66 -25.95
N ILE A 701 13.17 12.64 -26.77
CA ILE A 701 12.39 13.85 -26.99
C ILE A 701 11.04 13.52 -27.63
N ILE A 702 11.01 12.60 -28.59
CA ILE A 702 9.77 12.13 -29.23
C ILE A 702 8.88 11.42 -28.19
N LEU A 703 9.44 10.51 -27.37
CA LEU A 703 8.71 9.86 -26.29
C LEU A 703 8.09 10.88 -25.35
N TYR A 704 8.87 11.87 -24.90
CA TYR A 704 8.38 12.95 -24.05
C TYR A 704 7.25 13.73 -24.72
N GLY A 705 7.43 14.13 -25.98
CA GLY A 705 6.40 14.83 -26.76
C GLY A 705 5.11 14.03 -26.92
N CYS A 706 5.20 12.71 -27.14
CA CYS A 706 4.04 11.82 -27.19
C CYS A 706 3.30 11.75 -25.85
N CYS A 707 4.04 11.57 -24.75
CA CYS A 707 3.45 11.53 -23.40
C CYS A 707 2.81 12.88 -23.05
N TRP A 708 3.47 14.00 -23.37
CA TRP A 708 2.93 15.33 -23.14
C TRP A 708 1.68 15.61 -23.99
N GLY A 709 1.70 15.27 -25.29
CA GLY A 709 0.54 15.44 -26.17
C GLY A 709 -0.66 14.61 -25.75
N LEU A 710 -0.44 13.37 -25.25
CA LEU A 710 -1.51 12.55 -24.67
C LEU A 710 -2.01 13.13 -23.34
N PHE A 711 -1.10 13.67 -22.51
CA PHE A 711 -1.45 14.30 -21.26
C PHE A 711 -2.35 15.52 -21.42
N LEU A 712 -2.17 16.32 -22.47
CA LEU A 712 -3.07 17.42 -22.81
C LEU A 712 -4.51 16.94 -23.08
N LYS A 713 -4.69 15.69 -23.49
CA LYS A 713 -5.98 15.01 -23.68
C LYS A 713 -6.40 14.18 -22.46
N GLY A 714 -5.79 14.40 -21.30
CA GLY A 714 -6.07 13.68 -20.06
C GLY A 714 -5.38 12.31 -19.95
N GLY A 715 -4.57 11.88 -20.93
CA GLY A 715 -3.91 10.57 -20.89
C GLY A 715 -2.64 10.59 -20.05
N TRP A 716 -2.63 9.88 -18.93
CA TRP A 716 -1.44 9.69 -18.11
C TRP A 716 -0.78 8.36 -18.44
N ILE A 717 0.31 8.43 -19.23
CA ILE A 717 1.01 7.28 -19.82
C ILE A 717 2.39 7.15 -19.19
N PRO A 718 2.91 5.93 -18.92
CA PRO A 718 4.19 5.72 -18.25
C PRO A 718 5.36 6.30 -19.07
N LEU A 719 5.88 7.45 -18.61
CA LEU A 719 7.04 8.14 -19.22
C LEU A 719 8.36 7.55 -18.72
N VAL A 720 8.51 7.42 -17.40
CA VAL A 720 9.78 6.98 -16.79
C VAL A 720 10.13 5.54 -17.15
N PRO A 721 9.23 4.55 -17.02
CA PRO A 721 9.52 3.18 -17.43
C PRO A 721 9.89 3.08 -18.93
N SER A 722 9.18 3.83 -19.77
CA SER A 722 9.45 3.83 -21.22
C SER A 722 10.81 4.43 -21.55
N ALA A 723 11.19 5.51 -20.87
CA ALA A 723 12.52 6.12 -21.04
C ALA A 723 13.64 5.19 -20.58
N LEU A 724 13.45 4.49 -19.45
CA LEU A 724 14.40 3.50 -18.95
C LEU A 724 14.50 2.31 -19.91
N GLY A 725 13.39 1.82 -20.44
CA GLY A 725 13.33 0.74 -21.43
C GLY A 725 14.05 1.13 -22.71
N LEU A 726 13.83 2.35 -23.17
CA LEU A 726 14.49 2.91 -24.36
C LEU A 726 16.00 2.99 -24.16
N VAL A 727 16.48 3.65 -23.10
CA VAL A 727 17.91 3.83 -22.85
C VAL A 727 18.60 2.50 -22.56
N GLY A 728 18.01 1.66 -21.73
CA GLY A 728 18.57 0.36 -21.34
C GLY A 728 18.70 -0.58 -22.53
N THR A 729 17.65 -0.71 -23.36
CA THR A 729 17.68 -1.60 -24.54
C THR A 729 18.63 -1.07 -25.61
N ALA A 730 18.58 0.24 -25.91
CA ALA A 730 19.49 0.84 -26.88
C ALA A 730 20.95 0.61 -26.49
N SER A 731 21.30 0.91 -25.23
CA SER A 731 22.68 0.76 -24.72
C SER A 731 23.11 -0.69 -24.69
N TYR A 732 22.30 -1.61 -24.24
CA TYR A 732 22.64 -3.03 -24.19
C TYR A 732 22.89 -3.60 -25.57
N VAL A 733 22.00 -3.35 -26.55
CA VAL A 733 22.16 -3.83 -27.93
C VAL A 733 23.34 -3.17 -28.60
N TYR A 734 23.54 -1.86 -28.39
CA TYR A 734 24.68 -1.12 -28.94
C TYR A 734 26.03 -1.65 -28.45
N LEU A 735 26.15 -1.97 -27.14
CA LEU A 735 27.40 -2.51 -26.56
C LEU A 735 27.68 -3.96 -26.98
N LYS A 736 26.65 -4.77 -27.18
CA LYS A 736 26.79 -6.17 -27.65
C LYS A 736 26.84 -6.34 -29.16
N ASN A 737 26.80 -5.25 -29.93
CA ASN A 737 26.84 -5.36 -31.38
C ASN A 737 28.25 -5.79 -31.87
N PRO A 738 28.41 -7.01 -32.44
CA PRO A 738 29.72 -7.56 -32.84
C PRO A 738 30.41 -6.83 -34.00
N LEU A 739 29.71 -5.89 -34.65
CA LEU A 739 30.27 -5.10 -35.76
C LEU A 739 31.21 -3.98 -35.30
N LYS A 740 31.59 -3.94 -34.03
CA LYS A 740 32.50 -2.94 -33.42
C LYS A 740 33.98 -3.38 -33.36
N SER A 741 34.31 -4.64 -33.65
CA SER A 741 35.73 -5.00 -33.73
C SER A 741 36.38 -4.23 -34.88
N PRO A 742 37.41 -3.39 -34.65
CA PRO A 742 38.20 -2.88 -35.73
C PRO A 742 38.86 -4.09 -36.38
N GLU A 743 38.72 -4.21 -37.70
CA GLU A 743 39.67 -5.02 -38.46
C GLU A 743 41.07 -4.54 -38.07
N LYS A 744 41.82 -5.39 -37.37
CA LYS A 744 43.25 -5.16 -37.21
C LYS A 744 43.86 -5.25 -38.60
N PRO A 745 44.77 -4.31 -38.97
CA PRO A 745 45.44 -4.29 -40.26
C PRO A 745 46.30 -5.53 -40.48
#